data_e6a5b0d576802109752c77a5b6c199f3
#
_entry.id   e6a5b0d576802109752c77a5b6c199f3
#
_cell.length_a   1.000
_cell.length_b   1.000
_cell.length_c   1.000
_cell.angle_alpha   90.00
_cell.angle_beta   90.00
_cell.angle_gamma   90.00
#
_symmetry.space_group_name_H-M   'P 1'
#
loop_
_entity.id
_entity.type
_entity.pdbx_description
1 polymer ?
#
loop_
_entity_poly.entity_id
_entity_poly.type
_entity_poly.pdbx_seq_one_letter_code
_entity_poly.pdbx_strand_id
1 'polypeptide(L)'
;MYVFKLILNYYKTYICVSLIFLITLLIIFFPKKTYAADCADVNGTTVTYTSDCRQIVVTGDGSNITIDGATIKGHSSDDEKGIITTNGTNTTITINSDAGIGYDTADGLDRYGIKHAAGSGNITTITNNGRIETKQSTSNGAGYPIFNGSTIGDIVNSGQIYSNSKVAIANTKNGTINKIENTATGDIWSVRKYTIQNNNTIGTITNAGMIRSSKEQAIRNASNDSSVPTITLIENKSGATIQAENETIMNSGRGIITTIKNAGTIKAWGADGKAIRNFNATIGTIENTGTISTTKTSGGSGQAIVSSTGGVINTINNSGTISAIDGSGVIYVNATGAIGTITNSGNITGDDSGAAIKNEGAITTINNSGNITDSTNADGIKNILGATIGTINNTGTITGADLDINNANDSGQSGTITTLINSQGGNDALTYGYKLPTNYNVIVNSTSDYGKIVFSNKSGTTTFGVHSTSTLTGSSVNTTYSDVISGLTESDLVSCTSDTDCTTGNKFEGANKYYWKLDDTNNDDDWDLIITAIESSVPPPSTLPKTPTLETMNSLKSVTDANFAHMNTYDCDFFGNNNDTCLSLGGRRSKVTNPSSTTDGLVLVGGKRFSDQLRIGGFYHTNTKHDTSKNLSLSDNTPLLGSLIVWNQKSSGLGFQVKYANAYQEKNATITRAAGENSEEGTGKTKTKAISNTIETRYVISKKNKINYTPYFASRYAVKKQDSYTEVGPVSPLTYNKINDKALTVLLGTRIDANLTPALNLHATLGIEHDVYHTISKLAPTGMSGLPTVNLDANLKKTRPVVSLGFDYDLSSNNRFSSIIQYQELAYENMTQTNLYIYYSKTF
;
A
#
# COMPACT_ATOMS: atom_id res chain seq x y z
N MET A 1 -11.19 8.08 32.20
CA MET A 1 -11.60 8.45 30.84
C MET A 1 -12.48 9.71 30.76
N TYR A 2 -13.38 9.96 31.73
CA TYR A 2 -14.24 11.17 31.76
C TYR A 2 -13.47 12.46 32.09
N VAL A 3 -12.52 12.42 33.01
CA VAL A 3 -11.73 13.60 33.44
C VAL A 3 -10.76 14.05 32.34
N PHE A 4 -10.21 13.13 31.55
CA PHE A 4 -9.30 13.45 30.45
C PHE A 4 -10.04 14.08 29.25
N LYS A 5 -11.28 13.66 28.98
CA LYS A 5 -12.16 14.28 27.97
C LYS A 5 -12.59 15.69 28.38
N LEU A 6 -12.79 15.93 29.67
CA LEU A 6 -13.17 17.25 30.18
C LEU A 6 -12.00 18.24 30.10
N ILE A 7 -10.81 17.81 30.44
CA ILE A 7 -9.57 18.64 30.35
C ILE A 7 -9.24 18.96 28.89
N LEU A 8 -9.37 17.99 27.98
CA LEU A 8 -9.11 18.24 26.54
C LEU A 8 -10.14 19.17 25.91
N ASN A 9 -11.42 19.09 26.32
CA ASN A 9 -12.45 20.03 25.87
C ASN A 9 -12.28 21.42 26.47
N TYR A 10 -11.84 21.51 27.72
CA TYR A 10 -11.58 22.81 28.37
C TYR A 10 -10.41 23.54 27.71
N TYR A 11 -9.32 22.82 27.37
CA TYR A 11 -8.18 23.41 26.63
C TYR A 11 -8.52 23.75 25.17
N LYS A 12 -9.31 22.92 24.47
CA LYS A 12 -9.77 23.24 23.11
C LYS A 12 -10.65 24.50 23.08
N THR A 13 -11.53 24.68 24.06
CA THR A 13 -12.42 25.83 24.12
C THR A 13 -11.65 27.12 24.47
N TYR A 14 -10.68 27.03 25.35
CA TYR A 14 -9.83 28.21 25.72
C TYR A 14 -8.86 28.60 24.61
N ILE A 15 -8.27 27.63 23.90
CA ILE A 15 -7.40 27.91 22.74
C ILE A 15 -8.22 28.44 21.57
N CYS A 16 -9.41 27.90 21.28
CA CYS A 16 -10.30 28.47 20.24
C CYS A 16 -10.81 29.87 20.58
N VAL A 17 -11.21 30.12 21.83
CA VAL A 17 -11.71 31.44 22.25
C VAL A 17 -10.57 32.46 22.29
N SER A 18 -9.38 32.09 22.76
CA SER A 18 -8.21 32.96 22.72
C SER A 18 -7.69 33.20 21.31
N LEU A 19 -7.75 32.20 20.43
CA LEU A 19 -7.38 32.33 19.02
C LEU A 19 -8.39 33.20 18.25
N ILE A 20 -9.70 33.04 18.50
CA ILE A 20 -10.74 33.87 17.91
C ILE A 20 -10.66 35.30 18.41
N PHE A 21 -10.35 35.54 19.71
CA PHE A 21 -10.17 36.88 20.25
C PHE A 21 -8.91 37.55 19.70
N LEU A 22 -7.80 36.79 19.53
CA LEU A 22 -6.56 37.30 18.91
C LEU A 22 -6.75 37.59 17.42
N ILE A 23 -7.46 36.72 16.68
CA ILE A 23 -7.81 36.92 15.25
C ILE A 23 -8.76 38.10 15.09
N THR A 24 -9.75 38.26 15.95
CA THR A 24 -10.68 39.40 15.92
C THR A 24 -9.98 40.71 16.29
N LEU A 25 -9.04 40.72 17.22
CA LEU A 25 -8.22 41.87 17.55
C LEU A 25 -7.24 42.26 16.45
N LEU A 26 -6.63 41.24 15.76
CA LEU A 26 -5.77 41.50 14.60
C LEU A 26 -6.55 42.10 13.42
N ILE A 27 -7.78 41.66 13.18
CA ILE A 27 -8.63 42.20 12.09
C ILE A 27 -9.04 43.66 12.36
N ILE A 28 -9.15 44.08 13.62
CA ILE A 28 -9.57 45.45 14.00
C ILE A 28 -8.41 46.46 13.95
N PHE A 29 -7.14 46.02 14.08
CA PHE A 29 -6.00 46.93 14.18
C PHE A 29 -5.15 47.07 12.92
N PHE A 30 -5.40 46.32 11.84
CA PHE A 30 -4.66 46.51 10.59
C PHE A 30 -5.53 47.20 9.53
N PRO A 31 -5.18 48.42 9.09
CA PRO A 31 -5.92 49.08 8.05
C PRO A 31 -5.82 48.30 6.73
N LYS A 32 -6.98 48.05 6.10
CA LYS A 32 -7.01 47.56 4.71
C LYS A 32 -6.26 48.57 3.84
N LYS A 33 -5.08 48.19 3.36
CA LYS A 33 -4.38 48.99 2.36
C LYS A 33 -4.89 48.61 0.96
N THR A 34 -5.54 49.52 0.29
CA THR A 34 -5.91 49.42 -1.12
C THR A 34 -4.81 50.03 -1.98
N TYR A 35 -4.29 49.33 -2.94
CA TYR A 35 -3.24 49.84 -3.85
C TYR A 35 -3.82 49.97 -5.27
N ALA A 36 -3.59 51.16 -5.88
CA ALA A 36 -4.00 51.48 -7.24
C ALA A 36 -2.87 51.44 -8.19
N ALA A 37 -2.38 50.77 -8.97
CA ALA A 37 -1.38 50.75 -10.05
C ALA A 37 -0.11 49.89 -9.88
N ASP A 38 0.59 49.98 -8.78
CA ASP A 38 1.74 49.10 -8.51
C ASP A 38 1.46 48.24 -7.28
N CYS A 39 1.67 46.91 -7.40
CA CYS A 39 1.56 46.04 -6.26
C CYS A 39 2.72 46.29 -5.27
N ALA A 40 2.41 46.44 -4.00
CA ALA A 40 3.46 46.57 -2.98
C ALA A 40 3.97 45.17 -2.57
N ASP A 41 5.21 45.17 -2.09
CA ASP A 41 5.77 43.96 -1.46
C ASP A 41 5.01 43.60 -0.22
N VAL A 42 4.72 42.31 0.01
CA VAL A 42 4.04 41.81 1.18
C VAL A 42 5.06 41.21 2.13
N ASN A 43 5.20 41.82 3.30
CA ASN A 43 6.17 41.42 4.32
C ASN A 43 5.46 41.11 5.63
N GLY A 44 5.02 39.86 5.79
CA GLY A 44 4.39 39.36 7.02
C GLY A 44 3.04 40.01 7.34
N THR A 45 2.32 40.53 6.36
CA THR A 45 1.07 41.27 6.52
C THR A 45 -0.07 40.64 5.73
N THR A 46 -1.30 41.00 6.10
CA THR A 46 -2.49 40.66 5.32
C THR A 46 -2.82 41.82 4.37
N VAL A 47 -2.91 41.53 3.07
CA VAL A 47 -3.20 42.50 2.02
C VAL A 47 -4.33 42.00 1.13
N THR A 48 -5.30 42.85 0.82
CA THR A 48 -6.34 42.58 -0.17
C THR A 48 -6.19 43.56 -1.33
N TYR A 49 -6.05 43.03 -2.55
CA TYR A 49 -5.99 43.78 -3.78
C TYR A 49 -7.40 43.82 -4.40
N THR A 50 -7.96 45.02 -4.49
CA THR A 50 -9.32 45.28 -5.07
C THR A 50 -9.26 46.03 -6.38
N SER A 51 -8.05 46.33 -6.87
CA SER A 51 -7.82 47.00 -8.17
C SER A 51 -6.62 46.34 -8.84
N ASP A 52 -6.61 46.39 -10.16
CA ASP A 52 -5.52 45.85 -10.99
C ASP A 52 -4.15 46.40 -10.59
N CYS A 53 -3.21 45.50 -10.47
CA CYS A 53 -1.81 45.85 -10.26
C CYS A 53 -0.87 44.89 -11.00
N ARG A 54 0.48 45.16 -11.02
CA ARG A 54 1.40 44.44 -11.91
C ARG A 54 2.03 43.18 -11.30
N GLN A 55 2.71 43.29 -10.18
CA GLN A 55 3.44 42.17 -9.57
C GLN A 55 3.40 42.29 -8.05
N ILE A 56 3.29 41.16 -7.37
CA ILE A 56 3.36 41.06 -5.92
C ILE A 56 4.62 40.26 -5.55
N VAL A 57 5.47 40.82 -4.69
CA VAL A 57 6.63 40.13 -4.12
C VAL A 57 6.35 39.85 -2.65
N VAL A 58 6.55 38.60 -2.23
CA VAL A 58 6.29 38.15 -0.87
C VAL A 58 7.63 37.85 -0.20
N THR A 59 7.96 38.62 0.84
CA THR A 59 9.25 38.51 1.53
C THR A 59 9.16 38.10 2.98
N GLY A 60 8.02 38.28 3.63
CA GLY A 60 7.84 38.09 5.08
C GLY A 60 6.99 36.88 5.44
N ASP A 61 7.24 36.37 6.65
CA ASP A 61 6.53 35.22 7.22
C ASP A 61 5.09 35.56 7.57
N GLY A 62 4.16 34.60 7.37
CA GLY A 62 2.74 34.78 7.70
C GLY A 62 1.99 35.72 6.77
N SER A 63 2.49 35.94 5.56
CA SER A 63 1.85 36.82 4.57
C SER A 63 0.52 36.21 4.09
N ASN A 64 -0.56 37.02 4.13
CA ASN A 64 -1.86 36.66 3.58
C ASN A 64 -2.25 37.60 2.44
N ILE A 65 -2.46 37.04 1.26
CA ILE A 65 -2.76 37.75 0.05
C ILE A 65 -4.16 37.35 -0.42
N THR A 66 -5.03 38.32 -0.60
CA THR A 66 -6.35 38.12 -1.23
C THR A 66 -6.45 39.00 -2.47
N ILE A 67 -6.85 38.42 -3.60
CA ILE A 67 -7.17 39.14 -4.82
C ILE A 67 -8.68 39.09 -4.96
N ASP A 68 -9.34 40.24 -4.97
CA ASP A 68 -10.79 40.42 -4.88
C ASP A 68 -11.25 41.45 -5.91
N GLY A 69 -11.95 41.00 -6.96
CA GLY A 69 -12.36 41.90 -8.07
C GLY A 69 -11.21 42.54 -8.86
N ALA A 70 -9.99 42.03 -8.73
CA ALA A 70 -8.80 42.60 -9.33
C ALA A 70 -8.05 41.58 -10.19
N THR A 71 -7.23 42.07 -11.11
CA THR A 71 -6.31 41.27 -11.93
C THR A 71 -4.85 41.66 -11.68
N ILE A 72 -4.01 40.68 -11.35
CA ILE A 72 -2.56 40.85 -11.30
C ILE A 72 -2.00 40.64 -12.71
N LYS A 73 -1.49 41.72 -13.35
CA LYS A 73 -1.16 41.74 -14.79
C LYS A 73 0.31 41.43 -15.12
N GLY A 74 1.19 41.34 -14.13
CA GLY A 74 2.62 41.18 -14.34
C GLY A 74 3.34 42.46 -14.79
N HIS A 75 4.67 42.44 -14.78
CA HIS A 75 5.51 43.58 -15.13
C HIS A 75 6.19 43.37 -16.50
N SER A 76 6.24 44.41 -17.35
CA SER A 76 6.65 44.38 -18.76
C SER A 76 8.16 44.28 -19.02
N SER A 77 9.01 44.11 -18.01
CA SER A 77 10.47 43.99 -18.18
C SER A 77 11.00 42.65 -17.67
N ASP A 78 11.56 41.89 -18.58
CA ASP A 78 12.44 40.72 -18.45
C ASP A 78 11.98 39.45 -17.71
N ASP A 79 11.02 39.49 -16.82
CA ASP A 79 10.54 38.31 -16.11
C ASP A 79 9.10 38.49 -15.61
N GLU A 80 8.11 38.41 -16.52
CA GLU A 80 6.68 38.62 -16.24
C GLU A 80 6.10 37.59 -15.24
N LYS A 81 6.01 37.98 -13.98
CA LYS A 81 5.55 37.18 -12.87
C LYS A 81 4.39 37.90 -12.18
N GLY A 82 3.32 37.19 -11.85
CA GLY A 82 2.21 37.72 -11.08
C GLY A 82 2.56 37.82 -9.59
N ILE A 83 2.82 36.70 -8.93
CA ILE A 83 3.24 36.62 -7.53
C ILE A 83 4.57 35.89 -7.44
N ILE A 84 5.53 36.43 -6.70
CA ILE A 84 6.82 35.81 -6.38
C ILE A 84 6.95 35.68 -4.88
N THR A 85 7.20 34.44 -4.41
CA THR A 85 7.60 34.24 -3.01
C THR A 85 9.12 34.05 -2.94
N THR A 86 9.80 34.84 -2.10
CA THR A 86 11.26 34.76 -1.96
C THR A 86 11.67 34.08 -0.66
N ASN A 87 11.34 34.62 0.51
CA ASN A 87 11.79 34.12 1.81
C ASN A 87 10.65 33.88 2.84
N GLY A 88 9.42 34.27 2.52
CA GLY A 88 8.31 34.18 3.48
C GLY A 88 7.86 32.75 3.75
N THR A 89 7.70 32.40 5.01
CA THR A 89 7.08 31.12 5.45
C THR A 89 5.61 31.36 5.78
N ASN A 90 4.81 30.28 5.74
CA ASN A 90 3.37 30.30 6.08
C ASN A 90 2.55 31.29 5.25
N THR A 91 2.88 31.47 3.97
CA THR A 91 2.16 32.34 3.05
C THR A 91 0.83 31.72 2.63
N THR A 92 -0.24 32.51 2.62
CA THR A 92 -1.54 32.12 2.07
C THR A 92 -1.91 33.02 0.89
N ILE A 93 -2.41 32.44 -0.20
CA ILE A 93 -2.83 33.16 -1.41
C ILE A 93 -4.27 32.76 -1.73
N THR A 94 -5.15 33.75 -1.83
CA THR A 94 -6.57 33.56 -2.19
C THR A 94 -6.93 34.41 -3.39
N ILE A 95 -7.50 33.81 -4.43
CA ILE A 95 -8.04 34.46 -5.61
C ILE A 95 -9.55 34.25 -5.58
N ASN A 96 -10.34 35.32 -5.44
CA ASN A 96 -11.78 35.26 -5.40
C ASN A 96 -12.37 35.01 -6.81
N SER A 97 -13.67 34.72 -6.90
CA SER A 97 -14.34 34.29 -8.14
C SER A 97 -14.35 35.31 -9.26
N ASP A 98 -14.26 36.58 -8.92
CA ASP A 98 -14.22 37.73 -9.83
C ASP A 98 -12.80 38.28 -10.06
N ALA A 99 -11.78 37.58 -9.57
CA ALA A 99 -10.40 37.98 -9.60
C ALA A 99 -9.54 37.04 -10.43
N GLY A 100 -8.32 37.49 -10.78
CA GLY A 100 -7.40 36.63 -11.52
C GLY A 100 -5.93 37.06 -11.49
N ILE A 101 -5.10 36.17 -11.94
CA ILE A 101 -3.67 36.40 -12.21
C ILE A 101 -3.44 36.12 -13.70
N GLY A 102 -2.98 37.13 -14.43
CA GLY A 102 -2.71 37.03 -15.87
C GLY A 102 -3.94 37.06 -16.78
N TYR A 103 -5.12 37.28 -16.21
CA TYR A 103 -6.39 37.32 -16.95
C TYR A 103 -6.64 38.71 -17.57
N ASP A 104 -7.28 38.72 -18.73
CA ASP A 104 -7.79 39.92 -19.42
C ASP A 104 -6.76 40.98 -19.87
N THR A 105 -5.55 40.58 -20.21
CA THR A 105 -4.58 41.43 -20.86
C THR A 105 -4.34 40.97 -22.29
N ALA A 106 -4.25 41.90 -23.25
CA ALA A 106 -3.89 41.58 -24.62
C ALA A 106 -2.48 40.92 -24.69
N ASP A 107 -1.65 41.20 -23.69
CA ASP A 107 -0.27 40.78 -23.59
C ASP A 107 -0.03 39.65 -22.59
N GLY A 108 -1.01 39.17 -21.83
CA GLY A 108 -0.94 38.04 -20.90
C GLY A 108 0.35 37.85 -20.10
N LEU A 109 0.33 37.10 -19.00
CA LEU A 109 1.59 36.74 -18.32
C LEU A 109 2.39 35.72 -19.14
N ASP A 110 3.59 36.11 -19.55
CA ASP A 110 4.44 35.26 -20.39
C ASP A 110 5.16 34.15 -19.65
N ARG A 111 5.38 34.25 -18.33
CA ARG A 111 6.22 33.29 -17.63
C ARG A 111 5.56 32.61 -16.44
N TYR A 112 5.16 33.34 -15.41
CA TYR A 112 4.70 32.75 -14.15
C TYR A 112 3.47 33.47 -13.60
N GLY A 113 2.41 32.74 -13.31
CA GLY A 113 1.31 33.28 -12.49
C GLY A 113 1.75 33.41 -11.04
N ILE A 114 2.07 32.28 -10.39
CA ILE A 114 2.66 32.21 -9.05
C ILE A 114 4.00 31.49 -9.17
N LYS A 115 5.10 32.16 -8.81
CA LYS A 115 6.45 31.60 -8.76
C LYS A 115 6.90 31.42 -7.32
N HIS A 116 6.91 30.16 -6.85
CA HIS A 116 7.52 29.81 -5.57
C HIS A 116 8.95 29.32 -5.83
N ALA A 117 9.93 30.16 -5.51
CA ALA A 117 11.34 29.92 -5.89
C ALA A 117 11.99 28.82 -5.05
N ALA A 118 13.05 28.20 -5.55
CA ALA A 118 13.86 27.25 -4.78
C ALA A 118 14.53 27.96 -3.59
N GLY A 119 14.46 27.33 -2.42
CA GLY A 119 15.01 27.91 -1.17
C GLY A 119 14.11 28.97 -0.52
N SER A 120 12.97 29.30 -1.12
CA SER A 120 11.94 30.10 -0.46
C SER A 120 11.32 29.35 0.73
N GLY A 121 10.67 30.08 1.63
CA GLY A 121 9.86 29.47 2.70
C GLY A 121 8.73 28.58 2.18
N ASN A 122 7.69 28.39 2.95
CA ASN A 122 6.55 27.55 2.51
C ASN A 122 5.31 28.42 2.20
N ILE A 123 4.56 28.00 1.17
CA ILE A 123 3.19 28.45 0.97
C ILE A 123 2.28 27.44 1.66
N THR A 124 1.47 27.90 2.62
CA THR A 124 0.51 27.04 3.33
C THR A 124 -0.62 26.62 2.42
N THR A 125 -1.25 27.59 1.71
CA THR A 125 -2.37 27.33 0.84
C THR A 125 -2.43 28.32 -0.33
N ILE A 126 -2.78 27.80 -1.50
CA ILE A 126 -3.24 28.58 -2.66
C ILE A 126 -4.70 28.20 -2.89
N THR A 127 -5.61 29.15 -2.69
CA THR A 127 -7.04 28.96 -2.99
C THR A 127 -7.40 29.77 -4.24
N ASN A 128 -7.77 29.10 -5.32
CA ASN A 128 -8.20 29.73 -6.56
C ASN A 128 -9.68 29.48 -6.80
N ASN A 129 -10.50 30.53 -6.59
CA ASN A 129 -11.91 30.53 -6.99
C ASN A 129 -12.11 31.29 -8.30
N GLY A 130 -11.11 32.05 -8.75
CA GLY A 130 -11.11 32.84 -9.97
C GLY A 130 -10.27 32.20 -11.08
N ARG A 131 -9.28 32.95 -11.60
CA ARG A 131 -8.50 32.49 -12.74
C ARG A 131 -7.00 32.75 -12.56
N ILE A 132 -6.16 31.74 -12.78
CA ILE A 132 -4.71 31.87 -12.92
C ILE A 132 -4.34 31.45 -14.34
N GLU A 133 -3.82 32.37 -15.15
CA GLU A 133 -3.61 32.15 -16.57
C GLU A 133 -2.23 32.61 -17.04
N THR A 134 -1.68 31.87 -18.01
CA THR A 134 -0.50 32.30 -18.80
C THR A 134 -0.80 32.08 -20.28
N LYS A 135 -0.65 33.16 -21.08
CA LYS A 135 -1.09 33.23 -22.51
C LYS A 135 0.04 33.11 -23.54
N GLN A 136 1.28 32.93 -23.15
CA GLN A 136 2.37 32.97 -24.12
C GLN A 136 2.15 32.07 -25.34
N SER A 137 2.32 32.64 -26.53
CA SER A 137 2.10 31.98 -27.81
C SER A 137 3.38 31.36 -28.42
N THR A 138 4.57 31.73 -27.92
CA THR A 138 5.85 31.29 -28.49
C THR A 138 6.47 30.09 -27.75
N SER A 139 7.17 29.22 -28.48
CA SER A 139 7.75 27.97 -27.99
C SER A 139 8.88 28.14 -26.96
N ASN A 140 9.49 29.33 -26.82
CA ASN A 140 10.71 29.56 -26.04
C ASN A 140 10.49 30.21 -24.65
N GLY A 141 9.31 30.65 -24.30
CA GLY A 141 9.03 31.24 -22.97
C GLY A 141 8.51 30.24 -21.92
N ALA A 142 8.53 30.62 -20.64
CA ALA A 142 8.07 29.84 -19.53
C ALA A 142 6.62 30.21 -19.19
N GLY A 143 5.61 29.53 -19.65
CA GLY A 143 4.19 29.83 -19.34
C GLY A 143 3.64 28.92 -18.23
N TYR A 144 4.00 29.16 -16.97
CA TYR A 144 3.59 28.36 -15.81
C TYR A 144 2.62 29.14 -14.92
N PRO A 145 1.30 28.85 -14.92
CA PRO A 145 0.38 29.41 -13.93
C PRO A 145 0.83 29.22 -12.49
N ILE A 146 1.29 28.01 -12.11
CA ILE A 146 1.89 27.76 -10.80
C ILE A 146 3.21 27.02 -10.99
N PHE A 147 4.28 27.62 -10.49
CA PHE A 147 5.63 27.04 -10.49
C PHE A 147 6.13 26.87 -9.06
N ASN A 148 6.36 25.63 -8.65
CA ASN A 148 6.83 25.29 -7.31
C ASN A 148 8.28 24.80 -7.30
N GLY A 149 9.15 25.54 -6.64
CA GLY A 149 10.55 25.19 -6.39
C GLY A 149 10.85 24.90 -4.90
N SER A 150 9.86 24.98 -4.00
CA SER A 150 10.00 24.73 -2.57
C SER A 150 8.79 23.95 -2.04
N THR A 151 8.19 24.34 -0.92
CA THR A 151 7.06 23.62 -0.33
C THR A 151 5.75 24.39 -0.46
N ILE A 152 4.75 23.77 -1.08
CA ILE A 152 3.36 24.22 -1.04
C ILE A 152 2.55 23.17 -0.25
N GLY A 153 1.78 23.63 0.76
CA GLY A 153 0.81 22.78 1.46
C GLY A 153 -0.30 22.36 0.51
N ASP A 154 -1.31 23.19 0.36
CA ASP A 154 -2.48 22.86 -0.44
C ASP A 154 -2.66 23.82 -1.62
N ILE A 155 -3.05 23.28 -2.76
CA ILE A 155 -3.59 24.01 -3.90
C ILE A 155 -5.06 23.59 -4.03
N VAL A 156 -6.00 24.52 -3.76
CA VAL A 156 -7.44 24.28 -3.87
C VAL A 156 -7.97 25.10 -5.05
N ASN A 157 -8.47 24.44 -6.08
CA ASN A 157 -8.97 25.06 -7.29
C ASN A 157 -10.47 24.84 -7.48
N SER A 158 -11.24 25.90 -7.37
CA SER A 158 -12.66 25.93 -7.73
C SER A 158 -12.93 26.75 -9.00
N GLY A 159 -11.91 27.46 -9.48
CA GLY A 159 -11.92 28.26 -10.70
C GLY A 159 -11.12 27.63 -11.83
N GLN A 160 -10.35 28.45 -12.55
CA GLN A 160 -9.55 27.97 -13.67
C GLN A 160 -8.04 28.19 -13.45
N ILE A 161 -7.23 27.16 -13.69
CA ILE A 161 -5.77 27.25 -13.81
C ILE A 161 -5.40 26.87 -15.25
N TYR A 162 -4.97 27.86 -16.05
CA TYR A 162 -4.83 27.70 -17.50
C TYR A 162 -3.43 28.06 -18.01
N SER A 163 -2.84 27.15 -18.79
CA SER A 163 -1.59 27.41 -19.53
C SER A 163 -1.79 27.20 -21.03
N ASN A 164 -1.48 28.21 -21.84
CA ASN A 164 -1.53 28.06 -23.29
C ASN A 164 -0.29 27.33 -23.86
N SER A 165 0.87 27.44 -23.22
CA SER A 165 2.13 27.01 -23.86
C SER A 165 2.96 26.00 -23.07
N LYS A 166 2.85 25.98 -21.76
CA LYS A 166 3.67 25.14 -20.87
C LYS A 166 2.80 24.36 -19.87
N VAL A 167 3.30 24.13 -18.69
CA VAL A 167 2.68 23.33 -17.62
C VAL A 167 1.80 24.21 -16.75
N ALA A 168 0.58 23.78 -16.47
CA ALA A 168 -0.32 24.56 -15.61
C ALA A 168 0.13 24.57 -14.14
N ILE A 169 0.53 23.41 -13.60
CA ILE A 169 1.15 23.29 -12.26
C ILE A 169 2.45 22.51 -12.40
N ALA A 170 3.58 23.19 -12.20
CA ALA A 170 4.92 22.60 -12.29
C ALA A 170 5.53 22.44 -10.89
N ASN A 171 5.67 21.20 -10.43
CA ASN A 171 6.44 20.84 -9.23
C ASN A 171 7.85 20.42 -9.66
N THR A 172 8.84 21.23 -9.34
CA THR A 172 10.22 21.01 -9.81
C THR A 172 10.96 20.00 -8.91
N LYS A 173 12.22 19.71 -9.23
CA LYS A 173 13.05 18.74 -8.48
C LYS A 173 13.26 19.09 -6.99
N ASN A 174 13.08 20.34 -6.60
CA ASN A 174 13.19 20.78 -5.21
C ASN A 174 11.80 21.05 -4.60
N GLY A 175 10.73 20.92 -5.39
CA GLY A 175 9.38 21.25 -4.98
C GLY A 175 8.68 20.10 -4.26
N THR A 176 7.92 20.41 -3.22
CA THR A 176 6.96 19.49 -2.58
C THR A 176 5.58 20.15 -2.58
N ILE A 177 4.55 19.41 -2.98
CA ILE A 177 3.16 19.82 -2.86
C ILE A 177 2.44 18.75 -2.04
N ASN A 178 1.85 19.12 -0.90
CA ASN A 178 1.16 18.11 -0.09
C ASN A 178 -0.15 17.68 -0.74
N LYS A 179 -0.93 18.64 -1.27
CA LYS A 179 -2.22 18.34 -1.89
C LYS A 179 -2.53 19.29 -3.05
N ILE A 180 -3.09 18.73 -4.12
CA ILE A 180 -3.80 19.46 -5.18
C ILE A 180 -5.24 19.00 -5.15
N GLU A 181 -6.17 19.89 -4.85
CA GLU A 181 -7.60 19.65 -4.87
C GLU A 181 -8.27 20.47 -5.97
N ASN A 182 -8.76 19.80 -6.99
CA ASN A 182 -9.58 20.37 -8.03
C ASN A 182 -11.05 20.06 -7.70
N THR A 183 -11.81 21.07 -7.28
CA THR A 183 -13.19 20.90 -6.85
C THR A 183 -14.14 20.67 -8.04
N ALA A 184 -15.42 20.47 -7.81
CA ALA A 184 -16.39 20.13 -8.86
C ALA A 184 -16.52 21.20 -9.95
N THR A 185 -16.25 22.46 -9.65
CA THR A 185 -16.25 23.57 -10.61
C THR A 185 -14.88 23.88 -11.20
N GLY A 186 -13.84 23.25 -10.64
CA GLY A 186 -12.45 23.52 -11.00
C GLY A 186 -12.05 22.95 -12.35
N ASP A 187 -11.31 23.73 -13.15
CA ASP A 187 -10.75 23.33 -14.43
C ASP A 187 -9.24 23.64 -14.45
N ILE A 188 -8.41 22.60 -14.51
CA ILE A 188 -6.94 22.75 -14.65
C ILE A 188 -6.58 22.29 -16.05
N TRP A 189 -6.06 23.21 -16.87
CA TRP A 189 -5.90 22.99 -18.30
C TRP A 189 -4.56 23.49 -18.85
N SER A 190 -3.95 22.66 -19.69
CA SER A 190 -2.82 23.05 -20.54
C SER A 190 -3.12 22.74 -22.00
N VAL A 191 -2.81 23.68 -22.91
CA VAL A 191 -3.05 23.47 -24.36
C VAL A 191 -1.93 22.71 -25.03
N ARG A 192 -0.66 23.00 -24.72
CA ARG A 192 0.47 22.49 -25.52
C ARG A 192 1.39 21.50 -24.77
N LYS A 193 1.37 21.50 -23.45
CA LYS A 193 2.26 20.71 -22.60
C LYS A 193 1.45 20.00 -21.50
N TYR A 194 2.15 19.57 -20.46
CA TYR A 194 1.58 18.86 -19.33
C TYR A 194 0.66 19.77 -18.52
N THR A 195 -0.39 19.21 -17.95
CA THR A 195 -1.22 20.02 -17.06
C THR A 195 -0.64 20.04 -15.65
N ILE A 196 -0.33 18.89 -15.08
CA ILE A 196 0.40 18.79 -13.81
C ILE A 196 1.69 18.02 -14.06
N GLN A 197 2.84 18.65 -13.78
CA GLN A 197 4.14 17.99 -13.84
C GLN A 197 4.73 17.85 -12.44
N ASN A 198 5.12 16.64 -12.11
CA ASN A 198 5.83 16.32 -10.88
C ASN A 198 7.24 15.80 -11.15
N ASN A 199 8.25 16.51 -10.64
CA ASN A 199 9.65 16.09 -10.71
C ASN A 199 10.23 15.75 -9.32
N ASN A 200 9.39 15.80 -8.23
CA ASN A 200 9.81 15.41 -6.88
C ASN A 200 8.62 14.80 -6.12
N THR A 201 7.96 15.52 -5.23
CA THR A 201 6.92 14.94 -4.40
C THR A 201 5.60 15.70 -4.50
N ILE A 202 4.53 14.97 -4.81
CA ILE A 202 3.15 15.41 -4.60
C ILE A 202 2.47 14.36 -3.72
N GLY A 203 1.92 14.79 -2.58
CA GLY A 203 1.18 13.89 -1.68
C GLY A 203 -0.09 13.38 -2.36
N THR A 204 -1.04 14.25 -2.60
CA THR A 204 -2.35 13.88 -3.16
C THR A 204 -2.79 14.80 -4.28
N ILE A 205 -3.35 14.23 -5.34
CA ILE A 205 -4.11 14.95 -6.38
C ILE A 205 -5.53 14.43 -6.31
N THR A 206 -6.48 15.27 -5.88
CA THR A 206 -7.92 14.95 -5.83
C THR A 206 -8.62 15.77 -6.89
N ASN A 207 -9.31 15.09 -7.82
CA ASN A 207 -10.09 15.73 -8.87
C ASN A 207 -11.59 15.43 -8.69
N ALA A 208 -12.38 16.47 -8.54
CA ALA A 208 -13.85 16.41 -8.60
C ALA A 208 -14.40 17.17 -9.81
N GLY A 209 -13.56 17.93 -10.52
CA GLY A 209 -13.89 18.71 -11.72
C GLY A 209 -13.18 18.17 -12.97
N MET A 210 -12.42 19.03 -13.65
CA MET A 210 -11.72 18.68 -14.88
C MET A 210 -10.22 18.96 -14.79
N ILE A 211 -9.39 17.98 -15.14
CA ILE A 211 -7.95 18.14 -15.37
C ILE A 211 -7.69 17.68 -16.81
N ARG A 212 -7.19 18.59 -17.68
CA ARG A 212 -7.08 18.26 -19.09
C ARG A 212 -5.85 18.85 -19.77
N SER A 213 -5.29 18.09 -20.70
CA SER A 213 -4.26 18.56 -21.63
C SER A 213 -4.76 18.39 -23.07
N SER A 214 -4.57 19.41 -23.92
CA SER A 214 -5.01 19.31 -25.33
C SER A 214 -3.99 18.60 -26.22
N LYS A 215 -2.77 18.33 -25.76
CA LYS A 215 -1.73 17.71 -26.60
C LYS A 215 -0.89 16.65 -25.90
N GLU A 216 -0.43 16.94 -24.71
CA GLU A 216 0.53 16.08 -23.99
C GLU A 216 -0.17 15.37 -22.82
N GLN A 217 0.47 15.22 -21.69
CA GLN A 217 -0.06 14.55 -20.53
C GLN A 217 -0.92 15.47 -19.64
N ALA A 218 -2.02 14.95 -19.08
CA ALA A 218 -2.75 15.67 -18.03
C ALA A 218 -1.95 15.61 -16.71
N ILE A 219 -1.41 14.45 -16.34
CA ILE A 219 -0.54 14.30 -15.16
C ILE A 219 0.72 13.56 -15.58
N ARG A 220 1.87 14.21 -15.38
CA ARG A 220 3.18 13.64 -15.65
C ARG A 220 4.00 13.52 -14.36
N ASN A 221 4.31 12.31 -13.94
CA ASN A 221 5.22 12.00 -12.84
C ASN A 221 6.54 11.48 -13.42
N ALA A 222 7.51 12.37 -13.59
CA ALA A 222 8.78 12.03 -14.23
C ALA A 222 9.85 13.04 -13.91
N SER A 223 11.08 12.57 -13.67
CA SER A 223 12.27 13.43 -13.57
C SER A 223 13.25 13.13 -14.69
N ASN A 224 14.00 14.14 -15.10
CA ASN A 224 15.09 14.00 -16.07
C ASN A 224 16.46 13.83 -15.40
N ASP A 225 16.51 13.86 -14.08
CA ASP A 225 17.71 13.64 -13.26
C ASP A 225 17.60 12.33 -12.44
N SER A 226 18.50 12.11 -11.50
CA SER A 226 18.53 10.93 -10.65
C SER A 226 17.44 10.92 -9.56
N SER A 227 16.60 11.93 -9.45
CA SER A 227 15.52 11.98 -8.46
C SER A 227 14.42 10.97 -8.79
N VAL A 228 13.72 10.51 -7.75
CA VAL A 228 12.58 9.59 -7.84
C VAL A 228 11.30 10.38 -7.56
N PRO A 229 10.62 10.90 -8.59
CA PRO A 229 9.40 11.67 -8.38
C PRO A 229 8.29 10.76 -7.83
N THR A 230 7.60 11.22 -6.80
CA THR A 230 6.58 10.43 -6.11
C THR A 230 5.24 11.17 -6.09
N ILE A 231 4.17 10.44 -6.42
CA ILE A 231 2.79 10.85 -6.15
C ILE A 231 2.16 9.75 -5.30
N THR A 232 1.70 10.09 -4.07
CA THR A 232 1.13 9.07 -3.19
C THR A 232 -0.28 8.67 -3.63
N LEU A 233 -1.12 9.62 -4.01
CA LEU A 233 -2.49 9.35 -4.42
C LEU A 233 -2.92 10.26 -5.57
N ILE A 234 -3.49 9.66 -6.62
CA ILE A 234 -4.31 10.34 -7.62
C ILE A 234 -5.73 9.82 -7.44
N GLU A 235 -6.66 10.67 -7.04
CA GLU A 235 -8.07 10.33 -6.86
C GLU A 235 -8.94 11.12 -7.82
N ASN A 236 -9.58 10.44 -8.77
CA ASN A 236 -10.57 11.00 -9.70
C ASN A 236 -11.96 10.59 -9.23
N LYS A 237 -12.71 11.53 -8.67
CA LYS A 237 -14.02 11.29 -8.07
C LYS A 237 -15.09 11.01 -9.12
N SER A 238 -16.22 10.47 -8.68
CA SER A 238 -17.40 10.26 -9.55
C SER A 238 -17.84 11.55 -10.21
N GLY A 239 -18.13 11.49 -11.50
CA GLY A 239 -18.47 12.64 -12.33
C GLY A 239 -17.29 13.48 -12.83
N ALA A 240 -16.11 13.32 -12.24
CA ALA A 240 -14.91 14.06 -12.62
C ALA A 240 -14.21 13.46 -13.85
N THR A 241 -13.42 14.29 -14.55
CA THR A 241 -12.68 13.86 -15.73
C THR A 241 -11.21 14.27 -15.65
N ILE A 242 -10.33 13.30 -15.93
CA ILE A 242 -8.92 13.56 -16.26
C ILE A 242 -8.71 13.10 -17.70
N GLN A 243 -8.26 14.01 -18.60
CA GLN A 243 -8.15 13.66 -20.00
C GLN A 243 -6.98 14.34 -20.71
N ALA A 244 -6.44 13.65 -21.74
CA ALA A 244 -5.40 14.21 -22.60
C ALA A 244 -5.48 13.65 -24.02
N GLU A 245 -4.78 14.32 -24.97
CA GLU A 245 -4.64 13.79 -26.33
C GLU A 245 -3.74 12.56 -26.32
N ASN A 246 -2.55 12.64 -25.77
CA ASN A 246 -1.55 11.57 -25.77
C ASN A 246 -1.68 10.66 -24.53
N GLU A 247 -0.81 10.80 -23.54
CA GLU A 247 -0.92 10.05 -22.31
C GLU A 247 -1.65 10.86 -21.23
N THR A 248 -2.72 10.31 -20.66
CA THR A 248 -3.47 11.08 -19.65
C THR A 248 -2.73 11.10 -18.32
N ILE A 249 -2.31 9.94 -17.82
CA ILE A 249 -1.43 9.82 -16.65
C ILE A 249 -0.18 9.08 -17.09
N MET A 250 0.97 9.78 -17.06
CA MET A 250 2.27 9.21 -17.37
C MET A 250 3.14 9.13 -16.12
N ASN A 251 3.58 7.93 -15.79
CA ASN A 251 4.60 7.67 -14.79
C ASN A 251 5.87 7.17 -15.47
N SER A 252 6.99 7.86 -15.30
CA SER A 252 8.21 7.48 -16.03
C SER A 252 9.49 7.86 -15.28
N GLY A 253 10.64 7.35 -15.76
CA GLY A 253 11.95 7.74 -15.26
C GLY A 253 12.14 7.42 -13.76
N ARG A 254 11.83 6.19 -13.31
CA ARG A 254 11.84 5.75 -11.91
C ARG A 254 10.73 6.34 -11.03
N GLY A 255 9.78 7.07 -11.60
CA GLY A 255 8.68 7.65 -10.87
C GLY A 255 7.87 6.61 -10.09
N ILE A 256 7.34 7.01 -8.95
CA ILE A 256 6.46 6.17 -8.13
C ILE A 256 5.10 6.84 -8.02
N ILE A 257 4.04 6.12 -8.40
CA ILE A 257 2.67 6.47 -8.04
C ILE A 257 2.17 5.35 -7.14
N THR A 258 1.86 5.66 -5.88
CA THR A 258 1.44 4.59 -4.96
C THR A 258 0.04 4.10 -5.29
N THR A 259 -0.91 5.00 -5.55
CA THR A 259 -2.29 4.62 -5.84
C THR A 259 -2.93 5.58 -6.85
N ILE A 260 -3.64 5.01 -7.82
CA ILE A 260 -4.57 5.72 -8.70
C ILE A 260 -5.97 5.17 -8.39
N LYS A 261 -6.89 6.03 -7.91
CA LYS A 261 -8.29 5.72 -7.68
C LYS A 261 -9.15 6.45 -8.70
N ASN A 262 -9.89 5.70 -9.50
CA ASN A 262 -10.79 6.27 -10.49
C ASN A 262 -12.23 5.83 -10.24
N ALA A 263 -13.08 6.79 -9.87
CA ALA A 263 -14.53 6.64 -9.84
C ALA A 263 -15.23 7.47 -10.94
N GLY A 264 -14.47 8.34 -11.61
CA GLY A 264 -14.91 9.16 -12.73
C GLY A 264 -14.42 8.62 -14.07
N THR A 265 -13.89 9.50 -14.92
CA THR A 265 -13.36 9.17 -16.23
C THR A 265 -11.89 9.57 -16.35
N ILE A 266 -11.05 8.62 -16.73
CA ILE A 266 -9.65 8.86 -17.18
C ILE A 266 -9.62 8.49 -18.66
N LYS A 267 -9.35 9.47 -19.57
CA LYS A 267 -9.50 9.26 -21.00
C LYS A 267 -8.35 9.87 -21.81
N ALA A 268 -7.82 9.11 -22.79
CA ALA A 268 -6.99 9.65 -23.84
C ALA A 268 -7.75 9.57 -25.20
N TRP A 269 -7.54 10.58 -26.10
CA TRP A 269 -8.28 10.61 -27.35
C TRP A 269 -7.42 10.72 -28.61
N GLY A 270 -6.10 10.88 -28.49
CA GLY A 270 -5.20 10.92 -29.64
C GLY A 270 -5.02 9.55 -30.31
N ALA A 271 -4.45 9.57 -31.51
CA ALA A 271 -4.24 8.36 -32.30
C ALA A 271 -3.43 7.28 -31.55
N ASP A 272 -2.39 7.68 -30.81
CA ASP A 272 -1.55 6.81 -29.98
C ASP A 272 -1.82 7.04 -28.47
N GLY A 273 -3.02 7.47 -28.13
CA GLY A 273 -3.38 7.85 -26.78
C GLY A 273 -3.28 6.69 -25.78
N LYS A 274 -2.81 7.00 -24.57
CA LYS A 274 -2.75 6.05 -23.46
C LYS A 274 -3.38 6.68 -22.22
N ALA A 275 -4.43 6.06 -21.67
CA ALA A 275 -5.06 6.65 -20.49
C ALA A 275 -4.13 6.59 -19.27
N ILE A 276 -3.42 5.47 -19.05
CA ILE A 276 -2.38 5.33 -18.02
C ILE A 276 -1.17 4.64 -18.64
N ARG A 277 -0.01 5.31 -18.59
CA ARG A 277 1.26 4.74 -19.04
C ARG A 277 2.27 4.69 -17.89
N ASN A 278 2.82 3.51 -17.66
CA ASN A 278 3.92 3.28 -16.74
C ASN A 278 5.18 2.84 -17.51
N PHE A 279 6.19 3.71 -17.55
CA PHE A 279 7.39 3.54 -18.37
C PHE A 279 8.65 3.63 -17.50
N ASN A 280 9.38 2.53 -17.30
CA ASN A 280 10.56 2.49 -16.42
C ASN A 280 10.27 3.12 -15.04
N ALA A 281 9.17 2.71 -14.42
CA ALA A 281 8.59 3.35 -13.23
C ALA A 281 7.70 2.34 -12.47
N THR A 282 7.19 2.72 -11.32
CA THR A 282 6.33 1.85 -10.50
C THR A 282 4.99 2.50 -10.22
N ILE A 283 3.90 1.76 -10.49
CA ILE A 283 2.57 2.07 -9.98
C ILE A 283 2.19 0.96 -8.99
N GLY A 284 1.86 1.34 -7.75
CA GLY A 284 1.44 0.37 -6.72
C GLY A 284 0.08 -0.23 -7.07
N THR A 285 -0.97 0.58 -7.05
CA THR A 285 -2.34 0.10 -7.28
C THR A 285 -3.11 1.04 -8.20
N ILE A 286 -3.86 0.45 -9.15
CA ILE A 286 -4.91 1.12 -9.92
C ILE A 286 -6.24 0.53 -9.46
N GLU A 287 -7.09 1.36 -8.85
CA GLU A 287 -8.45 1.01 -8.42
C GLU A 287 -9.43 1.72 -9.36
N ASN A 288 -10.15 0.97 -10.19
CA ASN A 288 -11.12 1.51 -11.14
C ASN A 288 -12.54 1.05 -10.81
N THR A 289 -13.40 1.99 -10.44
CA THR A 289 -14.85 1.82 -10.31
C THR A 289 -15.62 2.64 -11.34
N GLY A 290 -14.93 3.52 -12.08
CA GLY A 290 -15.46 4.35 -13.16
C GLY A 290 -15.02 3.86 -14.54
N THR A 291 -14.53 4.77 -15.39
CA THR A 291 -14.10 4.47 -16.75
C THR A 291 -12.64 4.87 -16.97
N ILE A 292 -11.82 3.94 -17.46
CA ILE A 292 -10.49 4.23 -17.99
C ILE A 292 -10.55 3.86 -19.48
N SER A 293 -10.37 4.84 -20.39
CA SER A 293 -10.59 4.57 -21.79
C SER A 293 -9.67 5.31 -22.75
N THR A 294 -9.53 4.76 -23.94
CA THR A 294 -8.99 5.47 -25.09
C THR A 294 -10.00 5.47 -26.22
N THR A 295 -10.03 6.58 -26.98
CA THR A 295 -10.83 6.68 -28.20
C THR A 295 -9.91 7.17 -29.29
N LYS A 296 -9.60 6.30 -30.25
CA LYS A 296 -8.78 6.62 -31.40
C LYS A 296 -9.52 7.53 -32.38
N THR A 297 -8.80 8.45 -32.99
CA THR A 297 -9.37 9.30 -34.04
C THR A 297 -9.01 8.87 -35.46
N SER A 298 -7.92 8.14 -35.68
CA SER A 298 -7.57 7.39 -36.92
C SER A 298 -6.15 6.83 -36.87
N GLY A 299 -5.92 5.61 -37.34
CA GLY A 299 -4.60 5.05 -37.78
C GLY A 299 -3.53 4.75 -36.68
N GLY A 300 -3.76 4.89 -35.37
CA GLY A 300 -2.76 4.66 -34.31
C GLY A 300 -3.02 3.42 -33.44
N SER A 301 -2.32 3.28 -32.32
CA SER A 301 -2.45 2.19 -31.35
C SER A 301 -2.81 2.73 -29.96
N GLY A 302 -4.09 3.05 -29.73
CA GLY A 302 -4.56 3.49 -28.43
C GLY A 302 -4.57 2.33 -27.41
N GLN A 303 -4.14 2.57 -26.16
CA GLN A 303 -4.15 1.57 -25.09
C GLN A 303 -4.65 2.22 -23.79
N ALA A 304 -5.55 1.56 -23.06
CA ALA A 304 -6.06 2.14 -21.83
C ALA A 304 -4.99 2.12 -20.72
N ILE A 305 -4.33 0.98 -20.49
CA ILE A 305 -3.27 0.85 -19.48
C ILE A 305 -2.05 0.18 -20.11
N VAL A 306 -0.88 0.79 -19.95
CA VAL A 306 0.39 0.26 -20.50
C VAL A 306 1.45 0.17 -19.42
N SER A 307 2.10 -1.01 -19.34
CA SER A 307 3.35 -1.20 -18.60
C SER A 307 4.48 -1.53 -19.57
N SER A 308 5.50 -0.68 -19.65
CA SER A 308 6.55 -0.82 -20.68
C SER A 308 7.94 -0.45 -20.17
N THR A 309 8.97 -0.99 -20.81
CA THR A 309 10.38 -0.64 -20.61
C THR A 309 10.80 -0.70 -19.13
N GLY A 310 10.61 -1.89 -18.50
CA GLY A 310 10.91 -2.06 -17.07
C GLY A 310 9.87 -1.43 -16.13
N GLY A 311 8.74 -0.96 -16.65
CA GLY A 311 7.62 -0.50 -15.83
C GLY A 311 6.98 -1.65 -15.04
N VAL A 312 6.62 -1.40 -13.79
CA VAL A 312 5.94 -2.38 -12.92
C VAL A 312 4.63 -1.77 -12.41
N ILE A 313 3.52 -2.45 -12.63
CA ILE A 313 2.23 -2.18 -11.99
C ILE A 313 1.95 -3.34 -11.03
N ASN A 314 1.90 -3.10 -9.72
CA ASN A 314 1.72 -4.22 -8.80
C ASN A 314 0.29 -4.78 -8.86
N THR A 315 -0.74 -3.92 -8.93
CA THR A 315 -2.13 -4.37 -8.89
C THR A 315 -3.03 -3.47 -9.73
N ILE A 316 -3.92 -4.10 -10.49
CA ILE A 316 -5.06 -3.46 -11.16
C ILE A 316 -6.33 -4.11 -10.61
N ASN A 317 -7.19 -3.34 -9.93
CA ASN A 317 -8.50 -3.76 -9.47
C ASN A 317 -9.57 -3.03 -10.29
N ASN A 318 -10.27 -3.74 -11.14
CA ASN A 318 -11.33 -3.19 -11.98
C ASN A 318 -12.70 -3.74 -11.60
N SER A 319 -13.58 -2.87 -11.15
CA SER A 319 -15.01 -3.15 -11.03
C SER A 319 -15.87 -2.24 -11.93
N GLY A 320 -15.23 -1.31 -12.65
CA GLY A 320 -15.84 -0.44 -13.63
C GLY A 320 -15.54 -0.91 -15.06
N THR A 321 -15.20 0.03 -15.94
CA THR A 321 -14.88 -0.25 -17.33
C THR A 321 -13.46 0.19 -17.67
N ILE A 322 -12.69 -0.68 -18.29
CA ILE A 322 -11.42 -0.35 -18.96
C ILE A 322 -11.61 -0.68 -20.44
N SER A 323 -11.45 0.30 -21.33
CA SER A 323 -11.72 0.09 -22.75
C SER A 323 -10.76 0.82 -23.68
N ALA A 324 -10.53 0.22 -24.83
CA ALA A 324 -9.84 0.89 -25.92
C ALA A 324 -10.59 0.62 -27.24
N ILE A 325 -10.65 1.62 -28.11
CA ILE A 325 -11.18 1.53 -29.45
C ILE A 325 -9.99 1.57 -30.40
N ASP A 326 -9.94 0.65 -31.37
CA ASP A 326 -8.88 0.56 -32.38
C ASP A 326 -7.46 0.46 -31.81
N GLY A 327 -7.24 -0.22 -30.67
CA GLY A 327 -5.96 -0.29 -29.96
C GLY A 327 -5.18 -1.58 -30.19
N SER A 328 -3.87 -1.55 -29.97
CA SER A 328 -3.03 -2.75 -29.98
C SER A 328 -3.13 -3.59 -28.69
N GLY A 329 -4.11 -3.30 -27.83
CA GLY A 329 -4.42 -3.97 -26.58
C GLY A 329 -4.98 -2.99 -25.56
N VAL A 330 -6.05 -3.37 -24.85
CA VAL A 330 -6.66 -2.50 -23.83
C VAL A 330 -5.74 -2.37 -22.62
N ILE A 331 -5.29 -3.52 -22.07
CA ILE A 331 -4.19 -3.60 -21.10
C ILE A 331 -3.00 -4.22 -21.83
N TYR A 332 -1.92 -3.47 -21.95
CA TYR A 332 -0.73 -3.90 -22.68
C TYR A 332 0.50 -3.96 -21.77
N VAL A 333 1.15 -5.12 -21.77
CA VAL A 333 2.43 -5.35 -21.09
C VAL A 333 3.50 -5.60 -22.14
N ASN A 334 4.41 -4.66 -22.32
CA ASN A 334 5.52 -4.78 -23.28
C ASN A 334 6.59 -5.76 -22.75
N ALA A 335 7.48 -6.23 -23.61
CA ALA A 335 8.49 -7.28 -23.38
C ALA A 335 9.32 -7.15 -22.07
N THR A 336 9.52 -5.96 -21.55
CA THR A 336 10.23 -5.73 -20.28
C THR A 336 9.34 -5.16 -19.19
N GLY A 337 8.03 -5.00 -19.47
CA GLY A 337 7.04 -4.57 -18.51
C GLY A 337 6.54 -5.70 -17.62
N ALA A 338 5.95 -5.36 -16.48
CA ALA A 338 5.32 -6.34 -15.62
C ALA A 338 4.04 -5.82 -14.98
N ILE A 339 3.08 -6.72 -14.76
CA ILE A 339 1.91 -6.51 -13.92
C ILE A 339 1.85 -7.66 -12.89
N GLY A 340 1.74 -7.33 -11.61
CA GLY A 340 1.59 -8.34 -10.56
C GLY A 340 0.23 -9.03 -10.64
N THR A 341 -0.84 -8.31 -10.35
CA THR A 341 -2.19 -8.89 -10.34
C THR A 341 -3.18 -8.00 -11.09
N ILE A 342 -3.98 -8.61 -11.95
CA ILE A 342 -5.18 -8.01 -12.53
C ILE A 342 -6.38 -8.71 -11.88
N THR A 343 -7.23 -7.97 -11.18
CA THR A 343 -8.51 -8.44 -10.65
C THR A 343 -9.62 -7.71 -11.38
N ASN A 344 -10.40 -8.43 -12.17
CA ASN A 344 -11.51 -7.88 -12.94
C ASN A 344 -12.84 -8.46 -12.45
N SER A 345 -13.70 -7.60 -11.92
CA SER A 345 -15.11 -7.90 -11.65
C SER A 345 -16.06 -7.05 -12.51
N GLY A 346 -15.50 -6.12 -13.31
CA GLY A 346 -16.22 -5.27 -14.25
C GLY A 346 -15.95 -5.69 -15.70
N ASN A 347 -15.72 -4.72 -16.57
CA ASN A 347 -15.49 -4.95 -17.99
C ASN A 347 -14.10 -4.49 -18.42
N ILE A 348 -13.39 -5.34 -19.16
CA ILE A 348 -12.21 -4.98 -19.95
C ILE A 348 -12.59 -5.25 -21.41
N THR A 349 -12.75 -4.18 -22.22
CA THR A 349 -13.34 -4.31 -23.54
C THR A 349 -12.45 -3.69 -24.63
N GLY A 350 -12.02 -4.50 -25.56
CA GLY A 350 -11.37 -4.09 -26.80
C GLY A 350 -12.36 -4.07 -27.97
N ASP A 351 -12.00 -3.33 -29.02
CA ASP A 351 -12.78 -3.22 -30.26
C ASP A 351 -11.81 -3.03 -31.45
N ASP A 352 -10.81 -3.90 -31.57
CA ASP A 352 -9.89 -3.92 -32.72
C ASP A 352 -8.86 -5.08 -32.68
N SER A 353 -7.94 -5.10 -33.63
CA SER A 353 -6.91 -6.09 -33.94
C SER A 353 -5.86 -6.40 -32.81
N GLY A 354 -6.03 -5.90 -31.59
CA GLY A 354 -5.05 -6.09 -30.51
C GLY A 354 -5.29 -7.30 -29.61
N ALA A 355 -5.99 -7.14 -28.60
CA ALA A 355 -6.56 -8.07 -27.60
C ALA A 355 -7.09 -7.26 -26.41
N ALA A 356 -8.06 -7.77 -25.67
CA ALA A 356 -8.44 -7.07 -24.42
C ALA A 356 -7.27 -7.04 -23.40
N ILE A 357 -6.51 -8.14 -23.27
CA ILE A 357 -5.24 -8.14 -22.52
C ILE A 357 -4.13 -8.68 -23.43
N LYS A 358 -3.14 -7.85 -23.76
CA LYS A 358 -1.97 -8.24 -24.53
C LYS A 358 -0.72 -8.29 -23.66
N ASN A 359 -0.12 -9.45 -23.53
CA ASN A 359 1.10 -9.65 -22.75
C ASN A 359 2.27 -10.06 -23.66
N GLU A 360 3.32 -9.23 -23.63
CA GLU A 360 4.65 -9.52 -24.22
C GLU A 360 5.73 -9.54 -23.12
N GLY A 361 5.36 -9.33 -21.85
CA GLY A 361 6.24 -9.29 -20.69
C GLY A 361 5.85 -10.29 -19.62
N ALA A 362 5.53 -9.84 -18.41
CA ALA A 362 5.17 -10.71 -17.32
C ALA A 362 3.89 -10.26 -16.60
N ILE A 363 2.94 -11.19 -16.44
CA ILE A 363 1.78 -11.03 -15.56
C ILE A 363 1.81 -12.17 -14.55
N THR A 364 1.76 -11.86 -13.25
CA THR A 364 1.76 -12.94 -12.26
C THR A 364 0.39 -13.59 -12.16
N THR A 365 -0.70 -12.82 -12.10
CA THR A 365 -2.04 -13.37 -11.91
C THR A 365 -3.10 -12.52 -12.61
N ILE A 366 -4.04 -13.18 -13.26
CA ILE A 366 -5.29 -12.62 -13.77
C ILE A 366 -6.44 -13.33 -13.05
N ASN A 367 -7.21 -12.58 -12.23
CA ASN A 367 -8.45 -13.06 -11.61
C ASN A 367 -9.62 -12.38 -12.31
N ASN A 368 -10.38 -13.12 -13.10
CA ASN A 368 -11.55 -12.62 -13.81
C ASN A 368 -12.84 -13.21 -13.24
N SER A 369 -13.69 -12.36 -12.70
CA SER A 369 -15.07 -12.68 -12.35
C SER A 369 -16.09 -11.81 -13.10
N GLY A 370 -15.61 -10.89 -13.94
CA GLY A 370 -16.39 -10.04 -14.83
C GLY A 370 -16.20 -10.47 -16.29
N ASN A 371 -16.13 -9.49 -17.20
CA ASN A 371 -15.98 -9.72 -18.62
C ASN A 371 -14.62 -9.21 -19.12
N ILE A 372 -13.92 -10.04 -19.88
CA ILE A 372 -12.76 -9.65 -20.69
C ILE A 372 -13.15 -9.96 -22.14
N THR A 373 -13.38 -8.94 -22.96
CA THR A 373 -13.96 -9.13 -24.29
C THR A 373 -13.19 -8.32 -25.33
N ASP A 374 -12.87 -8.96 -26.44
CA ASP A 374 -12.54 -8.25 -27.69
C ASP A 374 -13.51 -8.70 -28.77
N SER A 375 -14.20 -7.74 -29.40
CA SER A 375 -15.34 -8.03 -30.28
C SER A 375 -15.01 -8.04 -31.78
N THR A 376 -13.77 -7.65 -32.17
CA THR A 376 -13.46 -7.39 -33.57
C THR A 376 -12.09 -7.91 -33.98
N ASN A 377 -12.06 -9.13 -34.58
CA ASN A 377 -10.85 -9.76 -35.15
C ASN A 377 -9.65 -9.85 -34.17
N ALA A 378 -9.88 -10.04 -32.88
CA ALA A 378 -8.82 -10.14 -31.89
C ALA A 378 -9.14 -11.13 -30.77
N ASP A 379 -8.16 -11.36 -29.93
CA ASP A 379 -8.21 -12.32 -28.83
C ASP A 379 -8.71 -11.68 -27.54
N GLY A 380 -9.34 -12.43 -26.67
CA GLY A 380 -9.65 -11.97 -25.31
C GLY A 380 -8.34 -11.71 -24.52
N ILE A 381 -7.48 -12.71 -24.45
CA ILE A 381 -6.14 -12.62 -23.86
C ILE A 381 -5.11 -13.13 -24.86
N LYS A 382 -4.08 -12.33 -25.18
CA LYS A 382 -2.98 -12.69 -26.06
C LYS A 382 -1.64 -12.69 -25.30
N ASN A 383 -0.98 -13.85 -25.21
CA ASN A 383 0.29 -14.03 -24.49
C ASN A 383 1.38 -14.53 -25.45
N ILE A 384 2.32 -13.66 -25.82
CA ILE A 384 3.19 -13.87 -27.00
C ILE A 384 4.65 -13.51 -26.72
N LEU A 385 5.54 -13.82 -27.66
CA LEU A 385 6.94 -13.41 -27.66
C LEU A 385 7.75 -13.90 -26.43
N GLY A 386 7.42 -15.09 -25.90
CA GLY A 386 8.08 -15.63 -24.70
C GLY A 386 7.59 -15.04 -23.38
N ALA A 387 6.51 -14.26 -23.43
CA ALA A 387 5.88 -13.68 -22.25
C ALA A 387 5.37 -14.73 -21.27
N THR A 388 5.19 -14.35 -20.02
CA THR A 388 4.73 -15.26 -18.96
C THR A 388 3.45 -14.77 -18.31
N ILE A 389 2.49 -15.68 -18.11
CA ILE A 389 1.36 -15.50 -17.19
C ILE A 389 1.42 -16.65 -16.18
N GLY A 390 1.55 -16.30 -14.90
CA GLY A 390 1.61 -17.31 -13.83
C GLY A 390 0.27 -18.02 -13.67
N THR A 391 -0.81 -17.30 -13.42
CA THR A 391 -2.14 -17.88 -13.24
C THR A 391 -3.21 -17.04 -13.93
N ILE A 392 -4.09 -17.71 -14.67
CA ILE A 392 -5.38 -17.17 -15.09
C ILE A 392 -6.46 -17.92 -14.31
N ASN A 393 -7.21 -17.19 -13.48
CA ASN A 393 -8.36 -17.73 -12.75
C ASN A 393 -9.62 -17.07 -13.30
N ASN A 394 -10.33 -17.80 -14.16
CA ASN A 394 -11.53 -17.33 -14.85
C ASN A 394 -12.79 -17.94 -14.23
N THR A 395 -13.53 -17.12 -13.51
CA THR A 395 -14.88 -17.41 -12.99
C THR A 395 -15.96 -16.54 -13.65
N GLY A 396 -15.56 -15.64 -14.54
CA GLY A 396 -16.41 -14.81 -15.38
C GLY A 396 -16.36 -15.25 -16.84
N THR A 397 -16.36 -14.29 -17.74
CA THR A 397 -16.33 -14.55 -19.18
C THR A 397 -15.06 -13.94 -19.79
N ILE A 398 -14.37 -14.72 -20.62
CA ILE A 398 -13.34 -14.25 -21.53
C ILE A 398 -13.84 -14.56 -22.93
N THR A 399 -13.89 -13.58 -23.82
CA THR A 399 -14.38 -13.73 -25.18
C THR A 399 -13.46 -12.98 -26.15
N GLY A 400 -12.95 -13.70 -27.15
CA GLY A 400 -12.24 -13.13 -28.29
C GLY A 400 -13.04 -13.38 -29.58
N ALA A 401 -12.86 -12.53 -30.58
CA ALA A 401 -13.41 -12.79 -31.89
C ALA A 401 -12.69 -13.95 -32.62
N ASP A 402 -11.37 -14.11 -32.34
CA ASP A 402 -10.58 -15.23 -32.85
C ASP A 402 -10.47 -16.35 -31.81
N LEU A 403 -9.83 -16.05 -30.67
CA LEU A 403 -9.66 -16.95 -29.52
C LEU A 403 -9.90 -16.19 -28.20
N ASP A 404 -10.49 -16.86 -27.23
CA ASP A 404 -10.60 -16.28 -25.90
C ASP A 404 -9.23 -16.15 -25.26
N ILE A 405 -8.37 -17.18 -25.43
CA ILE A 405 -6.98 -17.13 -25.01
C ILE A 405 -6.09 -17.59 -26.15
N ASN A 406 -5.20 -16.71 -26.59
CA ASN A 406 -4.20 -16.98 -27.60
C ASN A 406 -2.80 -16.96 -26.97
N ASN A 407 -2.12 -18.11 -26.90
CA ASN A 407 -0.79 -18.27 -26.31
C ASN A 407 0.33 -18.41 -27.35
N ALA A 408 0.22 -17.70 -28.49
CA ALA A 408 1.28 -17.52 -29.50
C ALA A 408 1.03 -16.30 -30.38
N ASN A 409 2.06 -15.86 -31.10
CA ASN A 409 1.91 -14.89 -32.18
C ASN A 409 1.79 -15.62 -33.56
N ASP A 410 1.46 -14.84 -34.57
CA ASP A 410 1.34 -15.32 -35.96
C ASP A 410 2.65 -15.92 -36.51
N SER A 411 3.77 -15.71 -35.88
CA SER A 411 5.09 -16.29 -36.20
C SER A 411 5.42 -17.53 -35.38
N GLY A 412 4.50 -18.04 -34.56
CA GLY A 412 4.67 -19.24 -33.72
C GLY A 412 5.49 -19.02 -32.45
N GLN A 413 5.78 -17.78 -32.10
CA GLN A 413 6.47 -17.47 -30.82
C GLN A 413 5.48 -17.48 -29.65
N SER A 414 5.45 -18.60 -28.94
CA SER A 414 4.54 -18.82 -27.81
C SER A 414 5.01 -18.17 -26.51
N GLY A 415 4.05 -17.75 -25.73
CA GLY A 415 4.25 -17.42 -24.32
C GLY A 415 4.22 -18.68 -23.44
N THR A 416 4.22 -18.47 -22.13
CA THR A 416 4.02 -19.53 -21.14
C THR A 416 2.90 -19.11 -20.19
N ILE A 417 1.87 -19.94 -20.08
CA ILE A 417 0.83 -19.86 -19.07
C ILE A 417 1.04 -21.05 -18.13
N THR A 418 1.33 -20.77 -16.84
CA THR A 418 1.61 -21.87 -15.90
C THR A 418 0.33 -22.54 -15.45
N THR A 419 -0.69 -21.80 -15.07
CA THR A 419 -1.95 -22.38 -14.59
C THR A 419 -3.14 -21.62 -15.17
N LEU A 420 -4.04 -22.38 -15.78
CA LEU A 420 -5.35 -21.91 -16.22
C LEU A 420 -6.43 -22.59 -15.38
N ILE A 421 -7.25 -21.81 -14.71
CA ILE A 421 -8.40 -22.25 -13.92
C ILE A 421 -9.64 -21.66 -14.60
N ASN A 422 -10.62 -22.50 -14.93
CA ASN A 422 -11.77 -22.10 -15.73
C ASN A 422 -13.10 -22.64 -15.21
N SER A 423 -14.09 -21.73 -15.10
CA SER A 423 -15.49 -22.10 -14.88
C SER A 423 -16.42 -21.70 -16.03
N GLN A 424 -15.90 -20.99 -17.05
CA GLN A 424 -16.67 -20.65 -18.24
C GLN A 424 -17.02 -21.93 -19.00
N GLY A 425 -18.31 -22.11 -19.37
CA GLY A 425 -18.79 -23.33 -19.99
C GLY A 425 -20.19 -23.16 -20.58
N GLY A 426 -20.97 -24.23 -20.66
CA GLY A 426 -22.27 -24.23 -21.29
C GLY A 426 -22.15 -24.11 -22.81
N ASN A 427 -22.86 -23.17 -23.43
CA ASN A 427 -22.79 -22.88 -24.88
C ASN A 427 -21.65 -21.95 -25.26
N ASP A 428 -20.89 -21.45 -24.29
CA ASP A 428 -19.80 -20.48 -24.44
C ASP A 428 -18.51 -21.07 -23.81
N ALA A 429 -18.09 -22.22 -24.33
CA ALA A 429 -16.85 -22.88 -23.91
C ALA A 429 -15.64 -22.00 -24.19
N LEU A 430 -14.69 -21.93 -23.24
CA LEU A 430 -13.47 -21.15 -23.40
C LEU A 430 -12.63 -21.68 -24.59
N THR A 431 -12.34 -20.87 -25.58
CA THR A 431 -11.47 -21.24 -26.71
C THR A 431 -10.01 -20.88 -26.41
N TYR A 432 -9.11 -21.82 -26.63
CA TYR A 432 -7.69 -21.67 -26.33
C TYR A 432 -6.82 -22.14 -27.51
N GLY A 433 -5.84 -21.34 -27.91
CA GLY A 433 -4.94 -21.70 -29.02
C GLY A 433 -3.47 -21.75 -28.66
N TYR A 434 -2.76 -22.64 -29.38
CA TYR A 434 -1.30 -22.81 -29.42
C TYR A 434 -0.71 -23.50 -28.19
N LYS A 435 0.36 -22.95 -27.57
CA LYS A 435 1.07 -23.62 -26.49
C LYS A 435 0.18 -23.84 -25.27
N LEU A 436 -0.01 -25.10 -24.90
CA LEU A 436 -0.84 -25.50 -23.78
C LEU A 436 -0.35 -24.88 -22.44
N PRO A 437 -1.26 -24.58 -21.51
CA PRO A 437 -0.88 -24.21 -20.16
C PRO A 437 -0.21 -25.41 -19.45
N THR A 438 0.74 -25.19 -18.56
CA THR A 438 1.35 -26.32 -17.81
C THR A 438 0.30 -27.08 -17.01
N ASN A 439 -0.65 -26.35 -16.40
CA ASN A 439 -1.76 -26.94 -15.66
C ASN A 439 -3.09 -26.33 -16.13
N TYR A 440 -4.06 -27.18 -16.41
CA TYR A 440 -5.45 -26.78 -16.63
C TYR A 440 -6.33 -27.35 -15.52
N ASN A 441 -7.06 -26.49 -14.80
CA ASN A 441 -7.95 -26.89 -13.73
C ASN A 441 -9.38 -26.45 -14.03
N VAL A 442 -10.30 -27.40 -14.13
CA VAL A 442 -11.72 -27.08 -14.32
C VAL A 442 -12.35 -26.71 -12.97
N ILE A 443 -13.25 -25.71 -12.98
CA ILE A 443 -14.17 -25.44 -11.87
C ILE A 443 -15.50 -26.06 -12.21
N VAL A 444 -16.02 -26.89 -11.32
CA VAL A 444 -17.35 -27.47 -11.38
C VAL A 444 -18.21 -26.81 -10.31
N ASN A 445 -19.26 -26.09 -10.71
CA ASN A 445 -20.22 -25.46 -9.78
C ASN A 445 -21.45 -26.39 -9.55
N SER A 446 -21.86 -27.14 -10.57
CA SER A 446 -22.96 -28.12 -10.52
C SER A 446 -22.83 -29.13 -11.68
N THR A 447 -23.73 -30.08 -11.78
CA THR A 447 -23.79 -31.04 -12.91
C THR A 447 -24.13 -30.38 -14.25
N SER A 448 -24.64 -29.15 -14.27
CA SER A 448 -24.98 -28.38 -15.47
C SER A 448 -24.20 -27.07 -15.62
N ASP A 449 -23.38 -26.72 -14.62
CA ASP A 449 -22.57 -25.48 -14.61
C ASP A 449 -21.14 -25.86 -14.23
N TYR A 450 -20.29 -25.97 -15.22
CA TYR A 450 -18.88 -26.31 -15.10
C TYR A 450 -18.07 -25.76 -16.27
N GLY A 451 -16.77 -25.58 -16.06
CA GLY A 451 -15.88 -25.08 -17.09
C GLY A 451 -15.74 -26.05 -18.25
N LYS A 452 -15.78 -25.51 -19.47
CA LYS A 452 -15.47 -26.21 -20.73
C LYS A 452 -14.38 -25.45 -21.47
N ILE A 453 -13.51 -26.17 -22.14
CA ILE A 453 -12.44 -25.56 -22.95
C ILE A 453 -12.26 -26.31 -24.27
N VAL A 454 -12.07 -25.54 -25.34
CA VAL A 454 -11.77 -26.07 -26.67
C VAL A 454 -10.36 -25.63 -27.06
N PHE A 455 -9.47 -26.60 -27.28
CA PHE A 455 -8.09 -26.33 -27.69
C PHE A 455 -7.96 -26.43 -29.21
N SER A 456 -7.23 -25.51 -29.79
CA SER A 456 -6.92 -25.51 -31.23
C SER A 456 -5.44 -25.20 -31.51
N ASN A 457 -4.89 -25.66 -32.63
CA ASN A 457 -3.50 -25.42 -33.04
C ASN A 457 -2.48 -25.72 -31.94
N LYS A 458 -2.74 -26.73 -31.13
CA LYS A 458 -2.07 -27.05 -29.87
C LYS A 458 -0.61 -27.49 -29.99
N SER A 459 0.20 -27.20 -29.00
CA SER A 459 1.57 -27.72 -28.83
C SER A 459 1.95 -27.84 -27.34
N GLY A 460 2.77 -28.87 -27.03
CA GLY A 460 3.18 -29.17 -25.66
C GLY A 460 2.18 -30.06 -24.94
N THR A 461 2.30 -30.18 -23.60
CA THR A 461 1.43 -31.04 -22.79
C THR A 461 0.85 -30.23 -21.62
N THR A 462 -0.30 -30.66 -21.11
CA THR A 462 -0.95 -30.05 -19.93
C THR A 462 -1.29 -31.11 -18.88
N THR A 463 -1.20 -30.73 -17.61
CA THR A 463 -1.72 -31.53 -16.49
C THR A 463 -3.15 -31.09 -16.21
N PHE A 464 -4.09 -32.00 -16.29
CA PHE A 464 -5.48 -31.73 -15.94
C PHE A 464 -5.74 -31.91 -14.45
N GLY A 465 -6.64 -31.09 -13.89
CA GLY A 465 -7.10 -31.21 -12.52
C GLY A 465 -8.49 -30.60 -12.30
N VAL A 466 -9.10 -30.95 -11.18
CA VAL A 466 -10.33 -30.34 -10.69
C VAL A 466 -9.97 -29.32 -9.64
N HIS A 467 -10.33 -28.05 -9.88
CA HIS A 467 -9.97 -26.97 -8.98
C HIS A 467 -10.59 -27.11 -7.58
N SER A 468 -9.88 -26.66 -6.57
CA SER A 468 -10.29 -26.80 -5.18
C SER A 468 -11.63 -26.13 -4.82
N THR A 469 -12.03 -25.08 -5.53
CA THR A 469 -13.33 -24.39 -5.33
C THR A 469 -14.50 -25.12 -5.99
N SER A 470 -14.25 -26.17 -6.79
CA SER A 470 -15.32 -26.94 -7.43
C SER A 470 -16.22 -27.63 -6.39
N THR A 471 -17.49 -27.76 -6.72
CA THR A 471 -18.49 -28.55 -5.98
C THR A 471 -18.87 -29.77 -6.81
N LEU A 472 -18.36 -30.95 -6.45
CA LEU A 472 -18.73 -32.21 -7.10
C LEU A 472 -20.06 -32.70 -6.50
N THR A 473 -21.15 -32.41 -7.18
CA THR A 473 -22.52 -32.73 -6.71
C THR A 473 -23.04 -34.07 -7.20
N GLY A 474 -22.22 -34.85 -7.90
CA GLY A 474 -22.59 -36.20 -8.29
C GLY A 474 -22.90 -37.05 -7.08
N SER A 475 -24.13 -37.50 -6.94
CA SER A 475 -24.55 -38.38 -5.82
C SER A 475 -24.26 -39.85 -6.07
N SER A 476 -23.72 -40.18 -7.23
CA SER A 476 -23.46 -41.57 -7.65
C SER A 476 -22.18 -41.67 -8.48
N VAL A 477 -21.58 -42.85 -8.41
CA VAL A 477 -20.50 -43.23 -9.35
C VAL A 477 -21.03 -43.15 -10.78
N ASN A 478 -20.17 -42.80 -11.71
CA ASN A 478 -20.46 -42.51 -13.12
C ASN A 478 -21.26 -41.22 -13.39
N THR A 479 -21.25 -40.25 -12.46
CA THR A 479 -21.67 -38.88 -12.78
C THR A 479 -20.67 -38.31 -13.79
N THR A 480 -21.17 -37.85 -14.94
CA THR A 480 -20.37 -37.34 -16.06
C THR A 480 -20.56 -35.84 -16.21
N TYR A 481 -19.47 -35.14 -16.40
CA TYR A 481 -19.41 -33.74 -16.80
C TYR A 481 -18.83 -33.72 -18.22
N SER A 482 -19.73 -33.58 -19.22
CA SER A 482 -19.38 -33.81 -20.61
C SER A 482 -18.56 -32.67 -21.21
N ASP A 483 -17.60 -33.03 -22.07
CA ASP A 483 -16.77 -32.12 -22.90
C ASP A 483 -16.04 -31.06 -22.02
N VAL A 484 -15.48 -31.44 -20.86
CA VAL A 484 -14.69 -30.52 -20.03
C VAL A 484 -13.41 -30.08 -20.73
N ILE A 485 -12.94 -30.89 -21.69
CA ILE A 485 -11.85 -30.57 -22.63
C ILE A 485 -12.26 -31.09 -23.99
N SER A 486 -12.07 -30.26 -25.02
CA SER A 486 -12.18 -30.66 -26.45
C SER A 486 -10.88 -30.33 -27.21
N GLY A 487 -10.56 -31.18 -28.18
CA GLY A 487 -9.44 -30.98 -29.10
C GLY A 487 -8.07 -31.38 -28.56
N LEU A 488 -7.94 -32.15 -27.48
CA LEU A 488 -6.70 -32.75 -27.02
C LEU A 488 -6.67 -34.26 -27.24
N THR A 489 -5.53 -34.78 -27.68
CA THR A 489 -5.27 -36.21 -27.74
C THR A 489 -4.66 -36.70 -26.43
N GLU A 490 -4.62 -38.03 -26.21
CA GLU A 490 -3.93 -38.64 -25.05
C GLU A 490 -2.51 -38.10 -24.84
N SER A 491 -1.75 -37.92 -25.94
CA SER A 491 -0.34 -37.46 -25.85
C SER A 491 -0.18 -36.02 -25.38
N ASP A 492 -1.24 -35.23 -25.39
CA ASP A 492 -1.26 -33.84 -24.94
C ASP A 492 -1.53 -33.75 -23.40
N LEU A 493 -2.03 -34.83 -22.79
CA LEU A 493 -2.38 -34.91 -21.38
C LEU A 493 -1.32 -35.67 -20.59
N VAL A 494 -0.77 -35.02 -19.55
CA VAL A 494 0.20 -35.65 -18.67
C VAL A 494 -0.46 -36.78 -17.88
N SER A 495 0.19 -37.95 -17.81
CA SER A 495 -0.30 -39.16 -17.14
C SER A 495 -1.54 -39.79 -17.78
N CYS A 496 -1.84 -39.49 -19.02
CA CYS A 496 -2.85 -40.20 -19.79
C CYS A 496 -2.24 -41.47 -20.40
N THR A 497 -2.87 -42.61 -20.24
CA THR A 497 -2.36 -43.92 -20.70
C THR A 497 -3.34 -44.66 -21.62
N SER A 498 -4.58 -44.17 -21.68
CA SER A 498 -5.64 -44.68 -22.55
C SER A 498 -6.83 -43.71 -22.60
N ASP A 499 -7.63 -43.76 -23.67
CA ASP A 499 -8.83 -42.96 -23.88
C ASP A 499 -9.88 -43.18 -22.78
N THR A 500 -9.95 -44.35 -22.18
CA THR A 500 -10.95 -44.73 -21.18
C THR A 500 -10.50 -44.59 -19.72
N ASP A 501 -9.22 -44.25 -19.50
CA ASP A 501 -8.67 -44.10 -18.15
C ASP A 501 -7.49 -43.08 -18.15
N CYS A 502 -7.79 -41.91 -18.69
CA CYS A 502 -6.84 -40.83 -18.77
C CYS A 502 -6.87 -40.00 -17.54
N THR A 503 -5.74 -39.60 -17.03
CA THR A 503 -5.55 -38.65 -15.94
C THR A 503 -6.55 -38.81 -14.80
N THR A 504 -6.17 -39.54 -13.78
CA THR A 504 -7.03 -39.77 -12.61
C THR A 504 -6.69 -38.83 -11.45
N GLY A 505 -7.67 -38.54 -10.63
CA GLY A 505 -7.47 -37.72 -9.44
C GLY A 505 -8.53 -37.93 -8.38
N ASN A 506 -8.45 -37.11 -7.35
CA ASN A 506 -9.46 -37.10 -6.31
C ASN A 506 -9.68 -35.68 -5.76
N LYS A 507 -10.84 -35.46 -5.17
CA LYS A 507 -11.24 -34.24 -4.50
C LYS A 507 -12.08 -34.52 -3.27
N PHE A 508 -11.79 -33.84 -2.19
CA PHE A 508 -12.62 -33.89 -0.98
C PHE A 508 -13.72 -32.83 -1.05
N GLU A 509 -14.94 -33.24 -0.69
CA GLU A 509 -16.12 -32.36 -0.58
C GLU A 509 -16.86 -32.73 0.71
N GLY A 510 -16.73 -31.89 1.73
CA GLY A 510 -17.24 -32.23 3.05
C GLY A 510 -16.60 -33.50 3.59
N ALA A 511 -17.44 -34.52 3.92
CA ALA A 511 -16.97 -35.81 4.38
C ALA A 511 -16.74 -36.83 3.26
N ASN A 512 -16.95 -36.45 2.01
CA ASN A 512 -16.83 -37.35 0.88
C ASN A 512 -15.54 -37.09 0.14
N LYS A 513 -14.92 -38.15 -0.32
CA LYS A 513 -13.80 -38.12 -1.27
C LYS A 513 -14.30 -38.65 -2.60
N TYR A 514 -14.27 -37.81 -3.60
CA TYR A 514 -14.64 -38.12 -4.97
C TYR A 514 -13.39 -38.52 -5.73
N TYR A 515 -13.40 -39.68 -6.34
CA TYR A 515 -12.37 -40.08 -7.32
C TYR A 515 -12.93 -39.82 -8.69
N TRP A 516 -12.09 -39.29 -9.56
CA TRP A 516 -12.45 -38.95 -10.93
C TRP A 516 -11.38 -39.37 -11.93
N LYS A 517 -11.80 -39.52 -13.17
CA LYS A 517 -10.94 -39.70 -14.33
C LYS A 517 -11.42 -38.82 -15.49
N LEU A 518 -10.56 -38.62 -16.47
CA LEU A 518 -10.96 -38.21 -17.82
C LEU A 518 -11.25 -39.47 -18.65
N ASP A 519 -12.24 -39.37 -19.51
CA ASP A 519 -12.68 -40.43 -20.39
C ASP A 519 -13.04 -39.86 -21.76
N ASP A 520 -12.52 -40.44 -22.83
CA ASP A 520 -12.86 -40.16 -24.23
C ASP A 520 -13.28 -41.51 -24.92
N THR A 521 -14.39 -42.08 -24.47
CA THR A 521 -14.87 -43.38 -24.93
C THR A 521 -15.19 -43.39 -26.40
N ASN A 522 -15.51 -42.22 -27.01
CA ASN A 522 -15.86 -42.09 -28.41
C ASN A 522 -14.64 -41.91 -29.33
N ASN A 523 -13.46 -41.64 -28.73
CA ASN A 523 -12.20 -41.34 -29.43
C ASN A 523 -12.38 -40.20 -30.45
N ASP A 524 -13.02 -39.11 -30.03
CA ASP A 524 -13.30 -37.90 -30.81
C ASP A 524 -12.55 -36.65 -30.31
N ASP A 525 -11.58 -36.83 -29.40
CA ASP A 525 -10.78 -35.79 -28.73
C ASP A 525 -11.63 -34.88 -27.76
N ASP A 526 -12.83 -35.35 -27.34
CA ASP A 526 -13.73 -34.70 -26.38
C ASP A 526 -13.74 -35.46 -25.04
N TRP A 527 -13.11 -34.88 -24.04
CA TRP A 527 -12.89 -35.55 -22.75
C TRP A 527 -13.95 -35.23 -21.74
N ASP A 528 -14.59 -36.25 -21.21
CA ASP A 528 -15.55 -36.23 -20.13
C ASP A 528 -14.83 -36.35 -18.79
N LEU A 529 -15.24 -35.56 -17.76
CA LEU A 529 -14.85 -35.79 -16.39
C LEU A 529 -15.87 -36.71 -15.72
N ILE A 530 -15.43 -37.91 -15.34
CA ILE A 530 -16.29 -38.92 -14.74
C ILE A 530 -15.92 -39.18 -13.28
N ILE A 531 -16.94 -39.25 -12.41
CA ILE A 531 -16.75 -39.66 -11.03
C ILE A 531 -16.73 -41.21 -10.99
N THR A 532 -15.59 -41.76 -10.64
CA THR A 532 -15.34 -43.21 -10.67
C THR A 532 -15.66 -43.89 -9.33
N ALA A 533 -15.46 -43.19 -8.20
CA ALA A 533 -15.77 -43.69 -6.87
C ALA A 533 -16.07 -42.52 -5.91
N ILE A 534 -16.91 -42.82 -4.91
CA ILE A 534 -17.22 -41.90 -3.79
C ILE A 534 -16.98 -42.66 -2.51
N GLU A 535 -16.02 -42.23 -1.72
CA GLU A 535 -15.83 -42.71 -0.34
C GLU A 535 -16.56 -41.78 0.62
N SER A 536 -17.62 -42.28 1.28
CA SER A 536 -18.29 -41.53 2.33
C SER A 536 -17.54 -41.72 3.67
N SER A 537 -17.39 -40.67 4.44
CA SER A 537 -16.70 -40.66 5.73
C SER A 537 -15.15 -40.76 5.66
N VAL A 538 -14.52 -39.92 4.83
CA VAL A 538 -13.10 -39.69 5.03
C VAL A 538 -12.92 -38.92 6.35
N PRO A 539 -12.13 -39.45 7.29
CA PRO A 539 -11.90 -38.73 8.54
C PRO A 539 -11.25 -37.35 8.23
N PRO A 540 -11.67 -36.32 8.96
CA PRO A 540 -11.10 -34.99 8.77
C PRO A 540 -9.59 -35.00 9.06
N PRO A 541 -8.83 -34.08 8.46
CA PRO A 541 -7.38 -34.02 8.66
C PRO A 541 -7.03 -34.06 10.15
N SER A 542 -6.20 -35.00 10.55
CA SER A 542 -5.73 -35.13 11.93
C SER A 542 -4.75 -34.03 12.32
N THR A 543 -4.19 -33.32 11.33
CA THR A 543 -3.20 -32.27 11.51
C THR A 543 -3.79 -30.89 11.24
N LEU A 544 -3.75 -30.02 12.24
CA LEU A 544 -4.11 -28.60 12.09
C LEU A 544 -2.91 -27.72 12.44
N PRO A 545 -2.77 -26.53 11.85
CA PRO A 545 -1.62 -25.66 12.02
C PRO A 545 -1.62 -24.93 13.38
N LYS A 546 -1.82 -25.67 14.49
CA LYS A 546 -1.79 -25.11 15.85
C LYS A 546 -0.44 -24.44 16.15
N THR A 547 0.64 -25.17 15.96
CA THR A 547 1.99 -24.70 16.27
C THR A 547 2.40 -23.48 15.42
N PRO A 548 2.29 -23.48 14.08
CA PRO A 548 2.56 -22.31 13.28
C PRO A 548 1.67 -21.10 13.63
N THR A 549 0.40 -21.32 13.99
CA THR A 549 -0.51 -20.25 14.42
C THR A 549 -0.04 -19.61 15.72
N LEU A 550 0.35 -20.40 16.73
CA LEU A 550 0.89 -19.90 18.00
C LEU A 550 2.26 -19.22 17.78
N GLU A 551 3.09 -19.76 16.92
CA GLU A 551 4.37 -19.15 16.54
C GLU A 551 4.18 -17.79 15.86
N THR A 552 3.17 -17.68 15.00
CA THR A 552 2.79 -16.42 14.37
C THR A 552 2.36 -15.38 15.42
N MET A 553 1.51 -15.75 16.38
CA MET A 553 1.12 -14.86 17.49
C MET A 553 2.32 -14.46 18.34
N ASN A 554 3.26 -15.38 18.53
CA ASN A 554 4.48 -15.11 19.31
C ASN A 554 5.48 -14.22 18.55
N SER A 555 5.54 -14.29 17.21
CA SER A 555 6.41 -13.42 16.40
C SER A 555 6.11 -11.94 16.59
N LEU A 556 4.90 -11.62 17.02
CA LEU A 556 4.44 -10.26 17.36
C LEU A 556 4.80 -9.85 18.79
N LYS A 557 5.51 -10.69 19.55
CA LYS A 557 5.90 -10.41 20.95
C LYS A 557 6.82 -9.19 21.06
N SER A 558 7.61 -8.89 20.04
CA SER A 558 8.44 -7.68 19.99
C SER A 558 7.63 -6.38 20.20
N VAL A 559 6.37 -6.36 19.80
CA VAL A 559 5.46 -5.22 20.04
C VAL A 559 5.18 -5.04 21.52
N THR A 560 5.02 -6.14 22.26
CA THR A 560 4.82 -6.08 23.71
C THR A 560 6.11 -5.79 24.46
N ASP A 561 7.23 -6.35 23.99
CA ASP A 561 8.55 -6.11 24.59
C ASP A 561 9.00 -4.67 24.44
N ALA A 562 8.62 -4.01 23.35
CA ALA A 562 8.91 -2.59 23.13
C ALA A 562 8.39 -1.66 24.26
N ASN A 563 7.40 -2.11 25.00
CA ASN A 563 6.77 -1.36 26.07
C ASN A 563 7.39 -1.63 27.45
N PHE A 564 8.44 -2.47 27.55
CA PHE A 564 9.17 -2.65 28.80
C PHE A 564 10.08 -1.45 29.07
N ALA A 565 9.50 -0.43 29.68
CA ALA A 565 10.17 0.81 29.98
C ALA A 565 11.35 0.66 30.94
N HIS A 566 11.18 -0.19 31.94
CA HIS A 566 12.16 -0.42 32.97
C HIS A 566 13.44 -1.09 32.49
N MET A 567 13.42 -1.70 31.30
CA MET A 567 14.61 -2.31 30.69
C MET A 567 15.35 -1.38 29.72
N ASN A 568 14.77 -0.23 29.41
CA ASN A 568 15.29 0.78 28.50
C ASN A 568 15.64 0.27 27.09
N THR A 569 15.09 -0.88 26.69
CA THR A 569 15.43 -1.50 25.41
C THR A 569 14.96 -0.72 24.18
N TYR A 570 13.87 0.06 24.33
CA TYR A 570 13.33 0.93 23.29
C TYR A 570 13.15 2.36 23.79
N ASP A 571 14.00 2.78 24.72
CA ASP A 571 13.99 4.11 25.30
C ASP A 571 15.40 4.70 25.23
N CYS A 572 15.53 5.91 24.70
CA CYS A 572 16.78 6.64 24.71
C CYS A 572 16.73 7.63 25.88
N ASP A 573 17.29 7.26 27.01
CA ASP A 573 17.31 8.05 28.26
C ASP A 573 18.69 8.61 28.63
N PHE A 574 19.66 8.43 27.75
CA PHE A 574 21.01 8.96 27.86
C PHE A 574 21.06 10.39 27.32
N PHE A 575 21.21 11.37 28.20
CA PHE A 575 21.35 12.78 27.86
C PHE A 575 22.61 13.32 28.53
N GLY A 576 23.55 13.84 27.76
CA GLY A 576 24.76 14.49 28.27
C GLY A 576 24.46 15.84 28.93
N ASN A 577 25.48 16.45 29.53
CA ASN A 577 25.39 17.80 30.06
C ASN A 577 25.04 18.77 28.92
N ASN A 578 23.92 19.46 28.97
CA ASN A 578 23.38 20.40 27.99
C ASN A 578 22.78 19.80 26.68
N ASN A 579 22.70 18.48 26.54
CA ASN A 579 22.06 17.86 25.39
C ASN A 579 20.62 17.43 25.72
N ASP A 580 19.70 17.69 24.84
CA ASP A 580 18.29 17.36 25.02
C ASP A 580 17.78 16.26 24.07
N THR A 581 18.61 15.85 23.13
CA THR A 581 18.29 14.85 22.12
C THR A 581 19.22 13.65 22.23
N CYS A 582 18.64 12.46 22.18
CA CYS A 582 19.34 11.17 22.22
C CYS A 582 18.93 10.32 21.02
N LEU A 583 19.90 9.67 20.37
CA LEU A 583 19.69 8.72 19.32
C LEU A 583 20.48 7.44 19.61
N SER A 584 19.81 6.29 19.56
CA SER A 584 20.43 4.97 19.73
C SER A 584 20.21 4.13 18.46
N LEU A 585 21.27 3.54 17.97
CA LEU A 585 21.26 2.56 16.88
C LEU A 585 21.77 1.24 17.41
N GLY A 586 21.11 0.16 17.10
CA GLY A 586 21.51 -1.15 17.60
C GLY A 586 20.94 -2.33 16.86
N GLY A 587 21.26 -3.51 17.38
CA GLY A 587 20.77 -4.78 16.91
C GLY A 587 20.03 -5.55 18.00
N ARG A 588 19.11 -6.39 17.58
CA ARG A 588 18.41 -7.35 18.42
C ARG A 588 18.54 -8.75 17.83
N ARG A 589 18.85 -9.72 18.68
CA ARG A 589 18.66 -11.13 18.38
C ARG A 589 17.67 -11.73 19.36
N SER A 590 16.63 -12.36 18.85
CA SER A 590 15.61 -13.03 19.63
C SER A 590 15.59 -14.52 19.30
N LYS A 591 15.63 -15.37 20.31
CA LYS A 591 15.49 -16.82 20.16
C LYS A 591 14.30 -17.30 20.99
N VAL A 592 13.39 -18.01 20.35
CA VAL A 592 12.25 -18.67 20.99
C VAL A 592 12.50 -20.18 20.98
N THR A 593 12.03 -20.88 21.99
CA THR A 593 12.04 -22.35 22.05
C THR A 593 10.62 -22.90 21.93
N ASN A 594 10.47 -24.09 21.36
CA ASN A 594 9.21 -24.83 21.24
C ASN A 594 8.05 -24.08 20.51
N PRO A 595 8.10 -23.90 19.18
CA PRO A 595 9.16 -24.36 18.28
C PRO A 595 10.37 -23.42 18.30
N SER A 596 11.51 -23.93 17.86
CA SER A 596 12.72 -23.09 17.78
C SER A 596 12.61 -22.11 16.63
N SER A 597 12.67 -20.83 16.95
CA SER A 597 12.76 -19.76 15.95
C SER A 597 13.75 -18.69 16.38
N THR A 598 14.39 -18.06 15.40
CA THR A 598 15.36 -16.98 15.65
C THR A 598 15.05 -15.79 14.75
N THR A 599 15.08 -14.61 15.33
CA THR A 599 14.86 -13.35 14.61
C THR A 599 15.99 -12.40 14.89
N ASP A 600 16.64 -11.88 13.86
CA ASP A 600 17.62 -10.80 13.94
C ASP A 600 17.03 -9.52 13.37
N GLY A 601 17.36 -8.36 13.95
CA GLY A 601 16.81 -7.09 13.51
C GLY A 601 17.66 -5.89 13.88
N LEU A 602 17.41 -4.78 13.20
CA LEU A 602 17.99 -3.47 13.48
C LEU A 602 16.99 -2.62 14.25
N VAL A 603 17.48 -1.86 15.23
CA VAL A 603 16.69 -1.02 16.11
C VAL A 603 17.23 0.40 16.08
N LEU A 604 16.36 1.37 15.85
CA LEU A 604 16.64 2.79 15.98
C LEU A 604 15.70 3.37 17.05
N VAL A 605 16.26 4.08 18.02
CA VAL A 605 15.49 4.72 19.10
C VAL A 605 15.91 6.17 19.21
N GLY A 606 14.95 7.08 19.21
CA GLY A 606 15.17 8.50 19.42
C GLY A 606 14.42 9.02 20.66
N GLY A 607 14.99 9.96 21.37
CA GLY A 607 14.37 10.62 22.49
C GLY A 607 14.74 12.11 22.56
N LYS A 608 13.77 12.93 22.92
CA LYS A 608 13.97 14.35 23.19
C LYS A 608 13.48 14.71 24.58
N ARG A 609 14.31 15.39 25.33
CA ARG A 609 13.99 15.95 26.64
C ARG A 609 13.46 17.37 26.45
N PHE A 610 12.19 17.59 26.77
CA PHE A 610 11.55 18.91 26.72
C PHE A 610 11.75 19.72 28.02
N SER A 611 11.96 19.01 29.12
CA SER A 611 12.34 19.57 30.38
C SER A 611 13.06 18.49 31.20
N ASP A 612 13.67 18.83 32.32
CA ASP A 612 14.28 17.85 33.25
C ASP A 612 13.29 16.79 33.74
N GLN A 613 12.00 17.07 33.65
CA GLN A 613 10.94 16.17 34.09
C GLN A 613 10.22 15.47 32.95
N LEU A 614 10.29 15.92 31.69
CA LEU A 614 9.50 15.39 30.57
C LEU A 614 10.40 15.05 29.40
N ARG A 615 10.31 13.80 28.94
CA ARG A 615 10.87 13.37 27.66
C ARG A 615 9.85 12.63 26.82
N ILE A 616 10.00 12.74 25.51
CA ILE A 616 9.21 12.03 24.51
C ILE A 616 10.20 11.28 23.61
N GLY A 617 9.88 10.07 23.26
CA GLY A 617 10.69 9.24 22.37
C GLY A 617 9.87 8.46 21.40
N GLY A 618 10.57 7.90 20.42
CA GLY A 618 10.02 6.98 19.44
C GLY A 618 11.05 5.94 19.05
N PHE A 619 10.59 4.84 18.49
CA PHE A 619 11.45 3.77 18.04
C PHE A 619 10.95 3.12 16.76
N TYR A 620 11.91 2.63 16.02
CA TYR A 620 11.76 1.89 14.77
C TYR A 620 12.57 0.61 14.89
N HIS A 621 11.96 -0.55 14.59
CA HIS A 621 12.65 -1.83 14.56
C HIS A 621 12.21 -2.61 13.32
N THR A 622 13.17 -3.05 12.51
CA THR A 622 12.94 -3.91 11.36
C THR A 622 13.70 -5.21 11.51
N ASN A 623 13.07 -6.33 11.15
CA ASN A 623 13.74 -7.62 11.18
C ASN A 623 14.54 -7.79 9.88
N THR A 624 15.80 -8.23 10.01
CA THR A 624 16.70 -8.51 8.89
C THR A 624 16.70 -9.98 8.52
N LYS A 625 16.34 -10.85 9.47
CA LYS A 625 16.26 -12.29 9.29
C LYS A 625 15.20 -12.92 10.19
N HIS A 626 14.43 -13.83 9.63
CA HIS A 626 13.52 -14.72 10.34
C HIS A 626 13.85 -16.18 10.02
N ASP A 627 14.29 -16.94 11.02
CA ASP A 627 14.37 -18.39 10.95
C ASP A 627 13.21 -18.94 11.78
N THR A 628 12.17 -19.42 11.12
CA THR A 628 10.95 -19.98 11.71
C THR A 628 10.91 -21.49 11.55
N SER A 629 9.92 -22.17 12.13
CA SER A 629 9.66 -23.57 11.85
C SER A 629 9.40 -23.78 10.34
N LYS A 630 9.62 -25.00 9.85
CA LYS A 630 9.42 -25.34 8.42
C LYS A 630 8.00 -25.05 7.91
N ASN A 631 7.03 -25.01 8.83
CA ASN A 631 5.62 -24.80 8.51
C ASN A 631 5.16 -23.34 8.61
N LEU A 632 6.09 -22.41 8.80
CA LEU A 632 5.82 -20.98 8.91
C LEU A 632 6.90 -20.20 8.17
N SER A 633 6.47 -19.22 7.39
CA SER A 633 7.32 -18.17 6.83
C SER A 633 6.74 -16.80 7.19
N LEU A 634 7.57 -15.90 7.68
CA LEU A 634 7.18 -14.55 8.07
C LEU A 634 7.94 -13.52 7.25
N SER A 635 7.26 -12.44 6.90
CA SER A 635 7.88 -11.24 6.34
C SER A 635 7.36 -9.99 7.03
N ASP A 636 8.19 -8.98 7.18
CA ASP A 636 7.76 -7.69 7.72
C ASP A 636 7.05 -6.89 6.64
N ASN A 637 5.79 -6.53 6.86
CA ASN A 637 5.05 -5.59 6.01
C ASN A 637 5.33 -4.16 6.46
N THR A 638 5.36 -3.97 7.79
CA THR A 638 5.70 -2.72 8.43
C THR A 638 6.75 -2.97 9.51
N PRO A 639 7.69 -2.05 9.70
CA PRO A 639 8.57 -2.12 10.86
C PRO A 639 7.75 -2.02 12.16
N LEU A 640 8.33 -2.46 13.26
CA LEU A 640 7.81 -2.15 14.58
C LEU A 640 8.01 -0.66 14.83
N LEU A 641 6.92 0.04 15.02
CA LEU A 641 6.88 1.47 15.32
C LEU A 641 6.27 1.69 16.69
N GLY A 642 6.78 2.65 17.41
CA GLY A 642 6.18 3.05 18.66
C GLY A 642 6.68 4.38 19.19
N SER A 643 5.98 4.89 20.19
CA SER A 643 6.33 6.11 20.88
C SER A 643 6.20 5.95 22.38
N LEU A 644 6.85 6.82 23.11
CA LEU A 644 6.81 6.85 24.56
C LEU A 644 6.83 8.28 25.09
N ILE A 645 6.24 8.44 26.25
CA ILE A 645 6.27 9.67 27.05
C ILE A 645 6.68 9.28 28.47
N VAL A 646 7.70 9.92 29.00
CA VAL A 646 8.17 9.69 30.37
C VAL A 646 8.13 11.00 31.14
N TRP A 647 7.46 10.97 32.28
CA TRP A 647 7.44 12.06 33.22
C TRP A 647 8.13 11.65 34.52
N ASN A 648 9.02 12.51 35.02
CA ASN A 648 9.76 12.36 36.28
C ASN A 648 9.28 13.39 37.30
N GLN A 649 9.03 12.97 38.51
CA GLN A 649 8.68 13.88 39.59
C GLN A 649 9.80 14.88 39.92
N LYS A 650 11.06 14.40 39.86
CA LYS A 650 12.25 15.21 40.17
C LYS A 650 13.14 15.32 38.93
N SER A 651 13.76 16.48 38.75
CA SER A 651 14.75 16.72 37.68
C SER A 651 15.97 15.80 37.77
N SER A 652 16.31 15.31 38.96
CA SER A 652 17.38 14.33 39.16
C SER A 652 17.06 12.92 38.67
N GLY A 653 15.84 12.66 38.17
CA GLY A 653 15.38 11.32 37.79
C GLY A 653 15.12 10.40 39.01
N LEU A 654 15.28 10.87 40.23
CA LEU A 654 14.93 10.13 41.44
C LEU A 654 13.45 10.34 41.81
N GLY A 655 12.89 9.42 42.60
CA GLY A 655 11.50 9.48 43.02
C GLY A 655 10.53 8.89 42.01
N PHE A 656 9.33 9.39 42.02
CA PHE A 656 8.23 8.85 41.23
C PHE A 656 8.37 9.19 39.74
N GLN A 657 8.16 8.19 38.87
CA GLN A 657 8.18 8.33 37.42
C GLN A 657 6.98 7.62 36.83
N VAL A 658 6.43 8.19 35.75
CA VAL A 658 5.37 7.60 34.96
C VAL A 658 5.82 7.51 33.51
N LYS A 659 5.64 6.34 32.89
CA LYS A 659 5.86 6.14 31.46
C LYS A 659 4.60 5.63 30.79
N TYR A 660 4.23 6.23 29.69
CA TYR A 660 3.29 5.67 28.72
C TYR A 660 4.04 5.29 27.45
N ALA A 661 3.76 4.12 26.92
CA ALA A 661 4.34 3.67 25.65
C ALA A 661 3.30 2.93 24.82
N ASN A 662 3.36 3.14 23.52
CA ASN A 662 2.58 2.36 22.54
C ASN A 662 3.50 1.73 21.50
N ALA A 663 3.01 0.69 20.84
CA ALA A 663 3.71 0.05 19.73
C ALA A 663 2.75 -0.60 18.76
N TYR A 664 3.15 -0.65 17.49
CA TYR A 664 2.41 -1.27 16.39
C TYR A 664 3.36 -1.99 15.44
N GLN A 665 2.92 -3.16 14.95
CA GLN A 665 3.59 -3.90 13.87
C GLN A 665 2.59 -4.73 13.06
N GLU A 666 2.87 -4.90 11.78
CA GLU A 666 2.16 -5.80 10.88
C GLU A 666 3.16 -6.72 10.16
N LYS A 667 2.79 -8.00 9.97
CA LYS A 667 3.57 -8.99 9.24
C LYS A 667 2.69 -9.81 8.33
N ASN A 668 3.23 -10.25 7.20
CA ASN A 668 2.67 -11.34 6.42
C ASN A 668 3.16 -12.68 6.97
N ALA A 669 2.26 -13.64 7.05
CA ALA A 669 2.57 -15.01 7.42
C ALA A 669 2.10 -15.95 6.31
N THR A 670 2.95 -16.90 5.93
CA THR A 670 2.57 -18.06 5.13
C THR A 670 2.61 -19.27 6.06
N ILE A 671 1.47 -19.90 6.25
CA ILE A 671 1.27 -21.02 7.19
C ILE A 671 1.03 -22.26 6.38
N THR A 672 1.79 -23.33 6.67
CA THR A 672 1.65 -24.64 6.04
C THR A 672 1.09 -25.62 7.06
N ARG A 673 -0.01 -26.27 6.70
CA ARG A 673 -0.50 -27.45 7.41
C ARG A 673 0.22 -28.67 6.84
N ALA A 674 0.89 -29.42 7.69
CA ALA A 674 1.55 -30.64 7.25
C ALA A 674 0.53 -31.66 6.71
N ALA A 675 0.96 -32.47 5.74
CA ALA A 675 0.20 -33.63 5.30
C ALA A 675 -0.08 -34.57 6.48
N GLY A 676 -1.25 -35.15 6.50
CA GLY A 676 -1.66 -36.19 7.45
C GLY A 676 -1.97 -37.50 6.73
N GLU A 677 -2.35 -38.55 7.46
CA GLU A 677 -2.62 -39.87 6.91
C GLU A 677 -3.69 -39.87 5.81
N ASN A 678 -4.66 -38.92 5.89
CA ASN A 678 -5.76 -38.77 4.92
C ASN A 678 -5.91 -37.33 4.42
N SER A 679 -4.86 -36.53 4.42
CA SER A 679 -4.93 -35.16 3.96
C SER A 679 -3.63 -34.69 3.35
N GLU A 680 -3.75 -33.92 2.25
CA GLU A 680 -2.64 -33.25 1.60
C GLU A 680 -2.08 -32.11 2.44
N GLU A 681 -0.85 -31.69 2.15
CA GLU A 681 -0.30 -30.46 2.68
C GLU A 681 -1.08 -29.25 2.14
N GLY A 682 -1.45 -28.33 3.02
CA GLY A 682 -2.13 -27.10 2.63
C GLY A 682 -1.35 -25.87 3.07
N THR A 683 -1.17 -24.90 2.17
CA THR A 683 -0.47 -23.63 2.46
C THR A 683 -1.38 -22.45 2.27
N GLY A 684 -1.43 -21.54 3.25
CA GLY A 684 -2.23 -20.33 3.19
C GLY A 684 -1.46 -19.07 3.60
N LYS A 685 -1.83 -17.93 3.03
CA LYS A 685 -1.24 -16.63 3.33
C LYS A 685 -2.20 -15.80 4.17
N THR A 686 -1.69 -15.16 5.22
CA THR A 686 -2.48 -14.32 6.11
C THR A 686 -1.68 -13.11 6.56
N LYS A 687 -2.39 -12.06 6.99
CA LYS A 687 -1.80 -10.89 7.61
C LYS A 687 -1.95 -10.96 9.12
N THR A 688 -0.92 -10.53 9.82
CA THR A 688 -0.92 -10.45 11.27
C THR A 688 -0.57 -9.05 11.71
N LYS A 689 -1.18 -8.59 12.78
CA LYS A 689 -0.92 -7.27 13.36
C LYS A 689 -1.01 -7.28 14.86
N ALA A 690 -0.21 -6.44 15.51
CA ALA A 690 -0.28 -6.23 16.94
C ALA A 690 -0.24 -4.75 17.31
N ILE A 691 -0.99 -4.42 18.33
CA ILE A 691 -0.98 -3.12 19.00
C ILE A 691 -0.80 -3.37 20.49
N SER A 692 0.03 -2.57 21.14
CA SER A 692 0.22 -2.62 22.57
C SER A 692 0.28 -1.22 23.16
N ASN A 693 -0.32 -1.05 24.35
CA ASN A 693 -0.25 0.16 25.15
C ASN A 693 0.14 -0.23 26.56
N THR A 694 1.12 0.46 27.13
CA THR A 694 1.61 0.22 28.50
C THR A 694 1.66 1.51 29.28
N ILE A 695 1.18 1.47 30.51
CA ILE A 695 1.40 2.51 31.51
C ILE A 695 2.24 1.88 32.61
N GLU A 696 3.37 2.48 32.90
CA GLU A 696 4.28 2.06 33.97
C GLU A 696 4.45 3.18 34.98
N THR A 697 4.42 2.81 36.26
CA THR A 697 4.80 3.66 37.39
C THR A 697 5.98 3.02 38.08
N ARG A 698 6.98 3.82 38.43
CA ARG A 698 8.16 3.35 39.12
C ARG A 698 8.65 4.38 40.11
N TYR A 699 9.40 3.93 41.12
CA TYR A 699 9.98 4.80 42.13
C TYR A 699 11.49 4.54 42.24
N VAL A 700 12.31 5.52 41.89
CA VAL A 700 13.76 5.40 41.86
C VAL A 700 14.32 5.80 43.24
N ILE A 701 14.93 4.84 43.94
CA ILE A 701 15.56 4.97 45.26
C ILE A 701 17.07 4.87 45.09
N SER A 702 17.81 5.93 45.44
CA SER A 702 19.26 5.90 45.44
C SER A 702 19.79 5.61 46.83
N LYS A 703 20.75 4.66 46.96
CA LYS A 703 21.47 4.37 48.20
C LYS A 703 22.91 4.83 48.10
N LYS A 704 23.55 5.03 49.29
CA LYS A 704 24.90 5.61 49.45
C LYS A 704 26.02 4.91 48.69
N ASN A 705 25.83 3.67 48.18
CA ASN A 705 26.87 2.86 47.53
C ASN A 705 26.73 2.86 45.98
N LYS A 706 26.25 3.94 45.38
CA LYS A 706 26.06 4.07 43.91
C LYS A 706 25.11 3.02 43.33
N ILE A 707 24.20 2.48 44.13
CA ILE A 707 23.20 1.51 43.70
C ILE A 707 21.84 2.18 43.78
N ASN A 708 21.09 2.10 42.68
CA ASN A 708 19.70 2.51 42.59
C ASN A 708 18.79 1.29 42.54
N TYR A 709 17.71 1.34 43.31
CA TYR A 709 16.64 0.36 43.29
C TYR A 709 15.40 1.02 42.69
N THR A 710 14.80 0.39 41.72
CA THR A 710 13.66 0.93 41.00
C THR A 710 12.53 -0.09 41.00
N PRO A 711 11.75 -0.23 42.08
CA PRO A 711 10.51 -0.99 41.99
C PRO A 711 9.58 -0.38 40.98
N TYR A 712 8.86 -1.22 40.25
CA TYR A 712 7.92 -0.78 39.23
C TYR A 712 6.64 -1.60 39.28
N PHE A 713 5.57 -0.96 38.79
CA PHE A 713 4.29 -1.55 38.52
C PHE A 713 3.86 -1.07 37.12
N ALA A 714 3.43 -1.98 36.26
CA ALA A 714 2.92 -1.61 34.95
C ALA A 714 1.65 -2.38 34.59
N SER A 715 0.84 -1.78 33.75
CA SER A 715 -0.32 -2.41 33.13
C SER A 715 -0.18 -2.30 31.61
N ARG A 716 -0.26 -3.42 30.94
CA ARG A 716 -0.11 -3.53 29.47
C ARG A 716 -1.35 -4.16 28.88
N TYR A 717 -1.97 -3.45 27.94
CA TYR A 717 -3.03 -4.00 27.11
C TYR A 717 -2.49 -4.26 25.71
N ALA A 718 -2.52 -5.52 25.27
CA ALA A 718 -2.04 -5.94 23.98
C ALA A 718 -3.14 -6.66 23.19
N VAL A 719 -3.23 -6.37 21.90
CA VAL A 719 -4.12 -7.03 20.94
C VAL A 719 -3.28 -7.52 19.77
N LYS A 720 -3.29 -8.82 19.53
CA LYS A 720 -2.68 -9.45 18.37
C LYS A 720 -3.79 -10.08 17.52
N LYS A 721 -3.69 -9.96 16.22
CA LYS A 721 -4.68 -10.47 15.27
C LYS A 721 -3.98 -11.19 14.13
N GLN A 722 -4.58 -12.28 13.69
CA GLN A 722 -4.28 -12.94 12.42
C GLN A 722 -5.58 -12.96 11.63
N ASP A 723 -5.54 -12.50 10.39
CA ASP A 723 -6.72 -12.50 9.53
C ASP A 723 -7.06 -13.96 9.12
N SER A 724 -8.30 -14.19 8.72
CA SER A 724 -8.72 -15.47 8.14
C SER A 724 -7.95 -15.74 6.85
N TYR A 725 -7.76 -17.00 6.52
CA TYR A 725 -7.12 -17.40 5.28
C TYR A 725 -7.64 -18.77 4.81
N THR A 726 -7.54 -19.00 3.51
CA THR A 726 -7.84 -20.28 2.88
C THR A 726 -6.55 -20.89 2.36
N GLU A 727 -6.40 -22.19 2.47
CA GLU A 727 -5.29 -22.93 1.90
C GLU A 727 -5.32 -22.88 0.38
N VAL A 728 -4.15 -22.98 -0.22
CA VAL A 728 -3.93 -23.15 -1.65
C VAL A 728 -3.07 -24.40 -1.82
N GLY A 729 -3.35 -25.19 -2.81
CA GLY A 729 -2.60 -26.40 -3.13
C GLY A 729 -3.39 -27.71 -2.92
N PRO A 730 -4.03 -27.93 -1.75
CA PRO A 730 -4.80 -29.16 -1.60
C PRO A 730 -6.09 -29.14 -2.40
N VAL A 731 -6.54 -30.31 -2.80
CA VAL A 731 -7.80 -30.50 -3.53
C VAL A 731 -9.01 -30.05 -2.69
N SER A 732 -8.91 -30.20 -1.36
CA SER A 732 -9.91 -29.69 -0.42
C SER A 732 -9.26 -28.69 0.54
N PRO A 733 -9.18 -27.40 0.15
CA PRO A 733 -8.56 -26.39 0.97
C PRO A 733 -9.40 -26.09 2.20
N LEU A 734 -8.74 -26.00 3.36
CA LEU A 734 -9.38 -25.55 4.58
C LEU A 734 -9.34 -24.03 4.67
N THR A 735 -10.43 -23.45 5.15
CA THR A 735 -10.50 -22.02 5.48
C THR A 735 -10.42 -21.87 6.99
N TYR A 736 -9.45 -21.10 7.45
CA TYR A 736 -9.22 -20.83 8.87
C TYR A 736 -9.81 -19.49 9.26
N ASN A 737 -10.46 -19.47 10.41
CA ASN A 737 -11.07 -18.28 10.95
C ASN A 737 -10.01 -17.27 11.43
N LYS A 738 -10.43 -16.03 11.59
CA LYS A 738 -9.63 -14.97 12.21
C LYS A 738 -9.29 -15.32 13.66
N ILE A 739 -8.04 -15.16 14.05
CA ILE A 739 -7.56 -15.30 15.43
C ILE A 739 -7.40 -13.91 16.05
N ASN A 740 -8.00 -13.73 17.21
CA ASN A 740 -7.81 -12.56 18.05
C ASN A 740 -7.24 -13.01 19.40
N ASP A 741 -6.09 -12.48 19.75
CA ASP A 741 -5.41 -12.68 21.02
C ASP A 741 -5.40 -11.33 21.75
N LYS A 742 -6.04 -11.27 22.91
CA LYS A 742 -6.17 -10.05 23.73
C LYS A 742 -5.72 -10.34 25.15
N ALA A 743 -4.79 -9.57 25.64
CA ALA A 743 -4.30 -9.71 27.02
C ALA A 743 -4.23 -8.37 27.74
N LEU A 744 -4.68 -8.35 28.97
CA LEU A 744 -4.38 -7.31 29.96
C LEU A 744 -3.39 -7.92 30.96
N THR A 745 -2.15 -7.48 30.91
CA THR A 745 -1.06 -8.01 31.74
C THR A 745 -0.64 -6.96 32.75
N VAL A 746 -0.53 -7.37 33.99
CA VAL A 746 0.09 -6.59 35.07
C VAL A 746 1.52 -7.06 35.23
N LEU A 747 2.45 -6.12 35.38
CA LEU A 747 3.86 -6.34 35.57
C LEU A 747 4.29 -5.76 36.94
N LEU A 748 4.99 -6.56 37.69
CA LEU A 748 5.54 -6.16 38.99
C LEU A 748 6.99 -6.63 39.10
N GLY A 749 7.86 -5.77 39.55
CA GLY A 749 9.27 -6.13 39.71
C GLY A 749 10.14 -5.00 40.22
N THR A 750 11.44 -5.22 40.15
CA THR A 750 12.43 -4.22 40.48
C THR A 750 13.61 -4.27 39.49
N ARG A 751 14.13 -3.11 39.19
CA ARG A 751 15.40 -2.93 38.51
C ARG A 751 16.44 -2.46 39.54
N ILE A 752 17.63 -2.98 39.41
CA ILE A 752 18.80 -2.61 40.21
C ILE A 752 19.84 -2.08 39.23
N ASP A 753 20.29 -0.86 39.45
CA ASP A 753 21.39 -0.22 38.71
C ASP A 753 22.57 -0.02 39.65
N ALA A 754 23.76 -0.49 39.25
CA ALA A 754 24.99 -0.38 40.07
C ALA A 754 26.11 0.30 39.27
N ASN A 755 26.46 1.50 39.64
CA ASN A 755 27.58 2.25 39.05
C ASN A 755 28.92 1.70 39.58
N LEU A 756 29.54 0.75 38.85
CA LEU A 756 30.81 0.15 39.24
C LEU A 756 31.96 1.13 39.08
N THR A 757 31.95 1.89 37.99
CA THR A 757 32.89 3.01 37.76
C THR A 757 32.11 4.21 37.23
N PRO A 758 32.71 5.40 37.10
CA PRO A 758 32.05 6.52 36.47
C PRO A 758 31.54 6.26 35.05
N ALA A 759 32.18 5.32 34.36
CA ALA A 759 31.86 4.96 32.97
C ALA A 759 31.04 3.67 32.84
N LEU A 760 30.98 2.80 33.85
CA LEU A 760 30.36 1.49 33.77
C LEU A 760 29.21 1.34 34.77
N ASN A 761 28.00 1.20 34.26
CA ASN A 761 26.80 0.87 35.01
C ASN A 761 26.34 -0.55 34.66
N LEU A 762 26.17 -1.40 35.65
CA LEU A 762 25.49 -2.68 35.52
C LEU A 762 24.05 -2.54 35.96
N HIS A 763 23.16 -3.21 35.23
CA HIS A 763 21.76 -3.25 35.61
C HIS A 763 21.16 -4.65 35.50
N ALA A 764 20.29 -4.98 36.42
CA ALA A 764 19.53 -6.22 36.45
C ALA A 764 18.04 -5.91 36.72
N THR A 765 17.16 -6.65 36.08
CA THR A 765 15.72 -6.57 36.31
C THR A 765 15.19 -7.94 36.67
N LEU A 766 14.42 -8.00 37.77
CA LEU A 766 13.66 -9.16 38.19
C LEU A 766 12.20 -8.76 38.26
N GLY A 767 11.36 -9.51 37.56
CA GLY A 767 9.94 -9.21 37.51
C GLY A 767 9.06 -10.41 37.20
N ILE A 768 7.78 -10.19 37.38
CA ILE A 768 6.71 -11.15 37.10
C ILE A 768 5.68 -10.44 36.23
N GLU A 769 5.26 -11.11 35.16
CA GLU A 769 4.07 -10.75 34.37
C GLU A 769 2.91 -11.63 34.84
N HIS A 770 1.73 -11.05 35.03
CA HIS A 770 0.51 -11.77 35.30
C HIS A 770 -0.62 -11.29 34.39
N ASP A 771 -1.19 -12.19 33.61
CA ASP A 771 -2.33 -11.88 32.74
C ASP A 771 -3.60 -11.90 33.59
N VAL A 772 -4.10 -10.74 33.95
CA VAL A 772 -5.39 -10.55 34.62
C VAL A 772 -6.54 -11.00 33.73
N TYR A 773 -6.37 -10.72 32.44
CA TYR A 773 -7.28 -11.14 31.39
C TYR A 773 -6.45 -11.57 30.18
N HIS A 774 -6.75 -12.76 29.65
CA HIS A 774 -6.15 -13.25 28.43
C HIS A 774 -7.14 -14.16 27.71
N THR A 775 -7.46 -13.82 26.48
CA THR A 775 -8.30 -14.62 25.60
C THR A 775 -7.69 -14.73 24.23
N ILE A 776 -7.74 -15.91 23.65
CA ILE A 776 -7.37 -16.17 22.27
C ILE A 776 -8.50 -16.94 21.57
N SER A 777 -8.82 -16.59 20.34
CA SER A 777 -9.83 -17.30 19.54
C SER A 777 -9.43 -18.76 19.35
N LYS A 778 -10.40 -19.66 19.33
CA LYS A 778 -10.17 -21.03 18.90
C LYS A 778 -9.81 -21.06 17.41
N LEU A 779 -8.97 -22.00 17.02
CA LEU A 779 -8.71 -22.30 15.61
C LEU A 779 -9.80 -23.26 15.13
N ALA A 780 -10.72 -22.75 14.33
CA ALA A 780 -11.88 -23.47 13.84
C ALA A 780 -11.88 -23.47 12.29
N PRO A 781 -11.30 -24.48 11.66
CA PRO A 781 -11.29 -24.59 10.21
C PRO A 781 -12.68 -24.95 9.69
N THR A 782 -12.95 -24.51 8.46
CA THR A 782 -14.13 -24.87 7.67
C THR A 782 -13.69 -25.39 6.30
N GLY A 783 -14.59 -25.94 5.49
CA GLY A 783 -14.27 -26.51 4.17
C GLY A 783 -14.46 -28.03 4.13
N MET A 784 -14.60 -28.68 5.29
CA MET A 784 -14.89 -30.10 5.39
C MET A 784 -15.74 -30.35 6.64
N SER A 785 -16.62 -31.38 6.63
CA SER A 785 -17.40 -31.77 7.80
C SER A 785 -16.53 -32.55 8.81
N GLY A 786 -16.88 -32.46 10.11
CA GLY A 786 -16.18 -33.20 11.17
C GLY A 786 -14.78 -32.62 11.54
N LEU A 787 -14.42 -31.43 11.07
CA LEU A 787 -13.15 -30.80 11.44
C LEU A 787 -13.12 -30.48 12.94
N PRO A 788 -12.02 -30.82 13.63
CA PRO A 788 -11.90 -30.50 15.04
C PRO A 788 -11.63 -28.99 15.22
N THR A 789 -12.17 -28.43 16.28
CA THR A 789 -11.82 -27.10 16.75
C THR A 789 -10.66 -27.20 17.74
N VAL A 790 -9.56 -26.49 17.49
CA VAL A 790 -8.40 -26.47 18.38
C VAL A 790 -8.51 -25.31 19.35
N ASN A 791 -8.47 -25.62 20.63
CA ASN A 791 -8.38 -24.61 21.67
C ASN A 791 -6.92 -24.12 21.78
N LEU A 792 -6.68 -22.85 21.48
CA LEU A 792 -5.36 -22.24 21.54
C LEU A 792 -5.04 -21.71 22.95
N ASP A 793 -6.04 -21.59 23.82
CA ASP A 793 -5.91 -21.07 25.20
C ASP A 793 -5.92 -22.17 26.30
N ALA A 794 -5.99 -23.47 25.91
CA ALA A 794 -6.15 -24.56 26.85
C ALA A 794 -5.08 -24.59 27.97
N ASN A 795 -3.88 -24.11 27.67
CA ASN A 795 -2.74 -24.18 28.58
C ASN A 795 -1.99 -22.83 28.65
N LEU A 796 -2.73 -21.70 28.70
CA LEU A 796 -2.12 -20.39 28.84
C LEU A 796 -1.46 -20.23 30.20
N LYS A 797 -0.18 -19.90 30.19
CA LYS A 797 0.58 -19.60 31.39
C LYS A 797 0.38 -18.15 31.81
N LYS A 798 -0.52 -17.92 32.78
CA LYS A 798 -0.91 -16.57 33.20
C LYS A 798 0.20 -15.82 33.95
N THR A 799 0.99 -16.54 34.75
CA THR A 799 2.07 -15.92 35.53
C THR A 799 3.43 -16.37 35.01
N ARG A 800 4.28 -15.43 34.67
CA ARG A 800 5.55 -15.69 34.00
C ARG A 800 6.67 -14.82 34.55
N PRO A 801 7.88 -15.37 34.82
CA PRO A 801 9.03 -14.59 35.19
C PRO A 801 9.61 -13.84 34.00
N VAL A 802 10.18 -12.67 34.27
CA VAL A 802 11.01 -11.88 33.37
C VAL A 802 12.28 -11.49 34.08
N VAL A 803 13.41 -11.85 33.49
CA VAL A 803 14.73 -11.52 34.04
C VAL A 803 15.55 -10.84 32.96
N SER A 804 16.26 -9.77 33.28
CA SER A 804 17.27 -9.21 32.40
C SER A 804 18.54 -8.83 33.16
N LEU A 805 19.64 -8.88 32.44
CA LEU A 805 20.97 -8.43 32.89
C LEU A 805 21.59 -7.60 31.77
N GLY A 806 22.21 -6.48 32.12
CA GLY A 806 22.84 -5.63 31.12
C GLY A 806 23.89 -4.71 31.71
N PHE A 807 24.52 -3.99 30.83
CA PHE A 807 25.45 -2.93 31.20
C PHE A 807 25.36 -1.76 30.21
N ASP A 808 25.69 -0.59 30.75
CA ASP A 808 25.91 0.63 29.99
C ASP A 808 27.37 1.08 30.22
N TYR A 809 28.07 1.34 29.11
CA TYR A 809 29.45 1.82 29.13
C TYR A 809 29.55 3.19 28.46
N ASP A 810 29.80 4.23 29.22
CA ASP A 810 29.96 5.59 28.72
C ASP A 810 31.34 5.77 28.11
N LEU A 811 31.40 5.76 26.76
CA LEU A 811 32.61 6.02 25.99
C LEU A 811 33.07 7.48 26.12
N SER A 812 32.14 8.37 26.31
CA SER A 812 32.33 9.79 26.59
C SER A 812 31.05 10.37 27.22
N SER A 813 31.04 11.66 27.56
CA SER A 813 29.82 12.35 28.05
C SER A 813 28.64 12.28 27.07
N ASN A 814 28.91 12.04 25.78
CA ASN A 814 27.92 12.08 24.71
C ASN A 814 27.73 10.73 23.98
N ASN A 815 28.50 9.73 24.31
CA ASN A 815 28.47 8.44 23.61
C ASN A 815 28.43 7.29 24.62
N ARG A 816 27.50 6.36 24.42
CA ARG A 816 27.29 5.19 25.27
C ARG A 816 27.16 3.92 24.43
N PHE A 817 27.75 2.85 24.92
CA PHE A 817 27.53 1.50 24.46
C PHE A 817 26.73 0.73 25.49
N SER A 818 25.67 0.02 25.08
CA SER A 818 24.80 -0.74 25.96
C SER A 818 24.59 -2.15 25.45
N SER A 819 24.51 -3.11 26.34
CA SER A 819 24.10 -4.48 26.00
C SER A 819 23.18 -5.05 27.07
N ILE A 820 22.09 -5.71 26.64
CA ILE A 820 21.09 -6.27 27.52
C ILE A 820 20.73 -7.68 27.03
N ILE A 821 20.81 -8.66 27.92
CA ILE A 821 20.23 -9.98 27.71
C ILE A 821 18.99 -10.11 28.57
N GLN A 822 17.91 -10.60 27.99
CA GLN A 822 16.62 -10.81 28.63
C GLN A 822 16.17 -12.25 28.45
N TYR A 823 15.66 -12.86 29.49
CA TYR A 823 14.97 -14.12 29.48
C TYR A 823 13.54 -13.95 30.00
N GLN A 824 12.60 -14.57 29.33
CA GLN A 824 11.18 -14.61 29.75
C GLN A 824 10.48 -15.87 29.31
N GLU A 825 9.50 -16.29 30.08
CA GLU A 825 8.53 -17.29 29.66
C GLU A 825 7.41 -16.61 28.88
N LEU A 826 6.83 -17.32 27.90
CA LEU A 826 5.75 -16.83 27.10
C LEU A 826 4.40 -17.36 27.61
N ALA A 827 3.32 -16.73 27.19
CA ALA A 827 1.97 -17.10 27.61
C ALA A 827 1.55 -18.49 27.09
N TYR A 828 2.11 -18.91 25.97
CA TYR A 828 1.79 -20.18 25.35
C TYR A 828 2.64 -21.31 25.97
N GLU A 829 2.04 -22.49 26.05
CA GLU A 829 2.63 -23.65 26.72
C GLU A 829 4.05 -23.98 26.23
N ASN A 830 4.95 -24.19 27.20
CA ASN A 830 6.33 -24.61 26.98
C ASN A 830 7.17 -23.69 26.08
N MET A 831 6.80 -22.43 25.92
CA MET A 831 7.55 -21.47 25.15
C MET A 831 8.35 -20.54 26.05
N THR A 832 9.63 -20.35 25.70
CA THR A 832 10.51 -19.36 26.33
C THR A 832 11.17 -18.48 25.28
N GLN A 833 11.56 -17.28 25.66
CA GLN A 833 12.23 -16.33 24.79
C GLN A 833 13.47 -15.77 25.46
N THR A 834 14.56 -15.73 24.70
CA THR A 834 15.80 -15.02 25.05
C THR A 834 16.06 -13.93 24.03
N ASN A 835 16.26 -12.70 24.47
CA ASN A 835 16.60 -11.56 23.64
C ASN A 835 17.98 -11.04 24.01
N LEU A 836 18.79 -10.73 23.03
CA LEU A 836 20.04 -9.97 23.17
C LEU A 836 19.89 -8.64 22.42
N TYR A 837 20.15 -7.55 23.10
CA TYR A 837 20.17 -6.20 22.53
C TYR A 837 21.56 -5.62 22.65
N ILE A 838 22.01 -4.91 21.61
CA ILE A 838 23.28 -4.18 21.59
C ILE A 838 22.99 -2.81 20.96
N TYR A 839 23.36 -1.74 21.66
CA TYR A 839 23.11 -0.37 21.22
C TYR A 839 24.36 0.49 21.30
N TYR A 840 24.46 1.41 20.37
CA TYR A 840 25.30 2.60 20.48
C TYR A 840 24.39 3.82 20.53
N SER A 841 24.53 4.63 21.55
CA SER A 841 23.72 5.83 21.78
C SER A 841 24.60 7.07 21.74
N LYS A 842 24.07 8.11 21.10
CA LYS A 842 24.72 9.43 21.01
C LYS A 842 23.74 10.52 21.37
N THR A 843 24.22 11.56 22.03
CA THR A 843 23.45 12.75 22.41
C THR A 843 23.93 14.00 21.67
N PHE A 844 23.00 14.91 21.40
CA PHE A 844 23.21 16.14 20.63
C PHE A 844 22.64 17.34 21.37
#